data_ed0470afe0e47b330f8fc8da68f090cf
#
_entry.id   ed0470afe0e47b330f8fc8da68f090cf
#
_cell.length_a   1.000
_cell.length_b   1.000
_cell.length_c   1.000
_cell.angle_alpha   90.00
_cell.angle_beta   90.00
_cell.angle_gamma   90.00
#
_symmetry.space_group_name_H-M   'P 1'
#
loop_
_entity.id
_entity.type
_entity.pdbx_description
1 polymer ?
#
loop_
_entity_poly.entity_id
_entity_poly.type
_entity_poly.pdbx_seq_one_letter_code
_entity_poly.pdbx_strand_id
1 'polypeptide(L)'
;MKIQKISVLALPLLLAGCSASKYVQEGEYILNKVEVKSDSAEYDAGALKQYVRQKEKPKLFALFKNPFSKKPVIYDSIQARLTCQDLLTAMQNQGFLHAGVSLYTTVHGEDWANAGTRNEMDGENGNADGKNGNAKGRKRKKAPKLDATYLLHPGKPFFIGKVEYDIEDKNIQDRLQLDNPDNQMLKPGMRFTVEALDNERKRISNLLIDDGYFRFNKDFIHFSADTITGSKDIGVTLHLMNYKANSNAPETPHSRYEIRKINYLSNDSDRIHLRHQVLLNATALKEGSPYSASALQRTYNNFARLQAVKYTNIRFVEAPDSGMLDCNIQISTNKPSTISFQPEGTNTAGDLGAAASLTYTNRNLFRGSEQLSIELRGAYEAITGLEGYQDQNYQEYSVEGKVVFPRFMAPFLSSSFRKRQTANSELSVSWDLQNRPEFHRRVFSTAWRYRWTDPRHHLAWRFDLLDLNYVYMPWISETFKRDYLDDVDNRNAILRYNYEDLFIMKMGFGLTYSDGVDAIRLNVESAGNLLSGFSNTLGFKINAQGQRTFLNIAYAQYAKFDFDYTRLIRFDDRNALALHADLGVAYPYGNSTVLPFEKRYFSGGANSVRGWGVRELGPGGYKGNDGRIDFINQTGDLKFDLNAEYRTSLFWKFEGALFVDAGNIWTLRNYADQPNGQFKIDKFYKQIAAAYGMGIRLNFDYFILRFDMGMKAINPAYESGDEHWAIIHPKLSRDFAFHFAVGLPF
;
A
#
# COMPACT_ATOMS: atom_id res chain seq x y z
N MET A 1 -18.39 15.29 44.97
CA MET A 1 -18.14 13.85 45.18
C MET A 1 -16.64 13.61 45.13
N LYS A 2 -16.03 13.09 46.20
CA LYS A 2 -14.56 12.97 46.34
C LYS A 2 -14.03 11.91 45.39
N ILE A 3 -13.21 12.31 44.41
CA ILE A 3 -12.45 11.40 43.56
C ILE A 3 -11.23 10.94 44.35
N GLN A 4 -11.21 9.66 44.69
CA GLN A 4 -10.11 8.99 45.35
C GLN A 4 -8.88 9.00 44.45
N LYS A 5 -7.73 9.32 45.03
CA LYS A 5 -6.43 9.19 44.45
C LYS A 5 -6.18 7.73 44.04
N ILE A 6 -6.17 7.43 42.74
CA ILE A 6 -5.66 6.17 42.25
C ILE A 6 -4.14 6.26 42.34
N SER A 7 -3.62 5.61 43.40
CA SER A 7 -2.18 5.34 43.55
C SER A 7 -1.71 4.54 42.33
N VAL A 8 -0.78 5.10 41.58
CA VAL A 8 0.01 4.37 40.57
C VAL A 8 0.74 3.26 41.32
N LEU A 9 0.20 2.07 41.28
CA LEU A 9 0.90 0.85 41.71
C LEU A 9 2.07 0.67 40.76
N ALA A 10 3.25 1.06 41.21
CA ALA A 10 4.52 0.61 40.64
C ALA A 10 4.50 -0.91 40.71
N LEU A 11 4.28 -1.56 39.56
CA LEU A 11 4.41 -2.99 39.38
C LEU A 11 5.89 -3.31 39.62
N PRO A 12 6.28 -4.00 40.73
CA PRO A 12 7.64 -4.43 40.88
C PRO A 12 7.87 -5.49 39.80
N LEU A 13 8.65 -5.15 38.76
CA LEU A 13 9.24 -6.11 37.85
C LEU A 13 10.05 -7.11 38.70
N LEU A 14 9.41 -8.19 39.07
CA LEU A 14 10.09 -9.38 39.51
C LEU A 14 10.96 -9.86 38.34
N LEU A 15 12.19 -9.35 38.31
CA LEU A 15 13.30 -9.90 37.57
C LEU A 15 13.63 -11.29 38.14
N ALA A 16 12.73 -12.24 37.95
CA ALA A 16 13.10 -13.63 38.00
C ALA A 16 14.00 -13.90 36.80
N GLY A 17 15.27 -13.63 36.95
CA GLY A 17 16.33 -14.01 36.02
C GLY A 17 16.33 -15.52 35.85
N CYS A 18 15.47 -16.05 34.99
CA CYS A 18 15.59 -17.42 34.54
C CYS A 18 16.87 -17.52 33.72
N SER A 19 17.89 -18.08 34.32
CA SER A 19 19.20 -18.32 33.74
C SER A 19 19.03 -19.11 32.44
N ALA A 20 19.48 -18.53 31.31
CA ALA A 20 19.55 -19.17 30.00
C ALA A 20 20.35 -20.49 30.03
N SER A 21 21.20 -20.66 31.06
CA SER A 21 21.99 -21.87 31.32
C SER A 21 21.13 -23.14 31.55
N LYS A 22 19.83 -23.05 31.76
CA LYS A 22 18.95 -24.22 31.85
C LYS A 22 18.76 -24.98 30.52
N TYR A 23 19.05 -24.32 29.40
CA TYR A 23 18.78 -24.83 28.05
C TYR A 23 20.05 -25.16 27.27
N VAL A 24 21.23 -25.07 27.87
CA VAL A 24 22.54 -25.28 27.23
C VAL A 24 23.18 -26.51 27.87
N GLN A 25 23.56 -27.48 27.06
CA GLN A 25 24.26 -28.68 27.48
C GLN A 25 25.77 -28.40 27.63
N GLU A 26 26.47 -29.32 28.27
CA GLU A 26 27.93 -29.23 28.40
C GLU A 26 28.59 -29.35 27.02
N GLY A 27 29.46 -28.41 26.68
CA GLY A 27 30.09 -28.30 25.35
C GLY A 27 29.31 -27.41 24.35
N GLU A 28 28.12 -26.92 24.71
CA GLU A 28 27.33 -26.00 23.84
C GLU A 28 27.59 -24.52 24.19
N TYR A 29 27.54 -23.66 23.20
CA TYR A 29 27.74 -22.22 23.33
C TYR A 29 26.47 -21.45 22.91
N ILE A 30 26.17 -20.38 23.66
CA ILE A 30 25.09 -19.45 23.27
C ILE A 30 25.59 -18.52 22.16
N LEU A 31 24.95 -18.51 21.02
CA LEU A 31 25.24 -17.55 19.96
C LEU A 31 24.84 -16.12 20.41
N ASN A 32 25.85 -15.29 20.67
CA ASN A 32 25.68 -13.96 21.24
C ASN A 32 25.69 -12.85 20.19
N LYS A 33 26.54 -12.99 19.16
CA LYS A 33 26.67 -12.00 18.07
C LYS A 33 27.06 -12.69 16.77
N VAL A 34 26.49 -12.23 15.66
CA VAL A 34 26.85 -12.65 14.30
C VAL A 34 27.20 -11.44 13.48
N GLU A 35 28.39 -11.41 12.93
CA GLU A 35 28.87 -10.34 12.07
C GLU A 35 29.31 -10.90 10.71
N VAL A 36 28.97 -10.14 9.64
CA VAL A 36 29.53 -10.35 8.31
C VAL A 36 30.32 -9.11 7.96
N LYS A 37 31.61 -9.28 7.73
CA LYS A 37 32.56 -8.20 7.42
C LYS A 37 33.28 -8.52 6.12
N SER A 38 33.77 -7.52 5.42
CA SER A 38 34.66 -7.68 4.26
C SER A 38 36.03 -7.10 4.57
N ASP A 39 37.07 -7.69 4.03
CA ASP A 39 38.42 -7.12 4.01
C ASP A 39 38.56 -6.01 2.94
N SER A 40 37.62 -5.93 2.00
CA SER A 40 37.54 -4.86 1.00
C SER A 40 36.54 -3.79 1.44
N ALA A 41 36.98 -2.53 1.51
CA ALA A 41 36.11 -1.39 1.84
C ALA A 41 35.07 -1.08 0.74
N GLU A 42 35.30 -1.52 -0.47
CA GLU A 42 34.43 -1.29 -1.62
C GLU A 42 33.28 -2.33 -1.72
N TYR A 43 33.34 -3.42 -0.93
CA TYR A 43 32.36 -4.50 -0.97
C TYR A 43 31.36 -4.41 0.18
N ASP A 44 30.08 -4.25 -0.15
CA ASP A 44 29.02 -4.22 0.85
C ASP A 44 28.70 -5.62 1.41
N ALA A 45 29.36 -5.95 2.52
CA ALA A 45 29.10 -7.17 3.27
C ALA A 45 27.69 -7.22 3.89
N GLY A 46 27.05 -6.05 4.08
CA GLY A 46 25.73 -5.94 4.69
C GLY A 46 24.64 -6.62 3.90
N ALA A 47 24.71 -6.55 2.56
CA ALA A 47 23.79 -7.18 1.64
C ALA A 47 23.77 -8.73 1.76
N LEU A 48 24.87 -9.33 2.21
CA LEU A 48 24.97 -10.79 2.35
C LEU A 48 24.49 -11.34 3.71
N LYS A 49 24.11 -10.50 4.67
CA LYS A 49 23.55 -10.96 5.97
C LYS A 49 22.31 -11.84 5.84
N GLN A 50 21.57 -11.72 4.73
CA GLN A 50 20.40 -12.56 4.45
C GLN A 50 20.77 -14.05 4.31
N TYR A 51 21.98 -14.38 3.84
CA TYR A 51 22.47 -15.74 3.65
C TYR A 51 22.97 -16.40 4.94
N VAL A 52 23.01 -15.65 6.05
CA VAL A 52 23.40 -16.20 7.36
C VAL A 52 22.24 -17.02 7.92
N ARG A 53 22.47 -18.33 8.11
CA ARG A 53 21.45 -19.29 8.55
C ARG A 53 21.10 -19.15 10.03
N GLN A 54 22.07 -18.85 10.88
CA GLN A 54 21.85 -18.62 12.31
C GLN A 54 22.06 -17.14 12.65
N LYS A 55 21.00 -16.51 13.20
CA LYS A 55 21.03 -15.10 13.65
C LYS A 55 20.96 -15.04 15.17
N GLU A 56 21.67 -14.07 15.76
CA GLU A 56 21.61 -13.79 17.19
C GLU A 56 20.23 -13.27 17.61
N LYS A 57 19.90 -13.41 18.89
CA LYS A 57 18.73 -12.73 19.45
C LYS A 57 19.00 -11.22 19.58
N PRO A 58 18.10 -10.34 19.11
CA PRO A 58 18.26 -8.89 19.26
C PRO A 58 18.27 -8.50 20.74
N LYS A 59 19.33 -7.79 21.17
CA LYS A 59 19.61 -7.49 22.59
C LYS A 59 18.63 -6.51 23.24
N LEU A 60 18.10 -5.54 22.52
CA LEU A 60 17.33 -4.43 23.11
C LEU A 60 15.83 -4.73 23.26
N PHE A 61 15.25 -5.62 22.45
CA PHE A 61 13.83 -5.95 22.44
C PHE A 61 13.50 -7.40 22.82
N ALA A 62 14.47 -8.16 23.31
CA ALA A 62 14.24 -9.53 23.77
C ALA A 62 13.23 -9.60 24.95
N LEU A 63 13.09 -8.52 25.70
CA LEU A 63 12.09 -8.38 26.77
C LEU A 63 10.64 -8.28 26.27
N PHE A 64 10.42 -7.73 25.08
CA PHE A 64 9.09 -7.42 24.58
C PHE A 64 8.55 -8.43 23.54
N LYS A 65 9.41 -9.15 22.81
CA LYS A 65 8.96 -9.97 21.67
C LYS A 65 8.34 -11.33 22.04
N ASN A 66 8.72 -11.90 23.12
CA ASN A 66 8.09 -13.13 23.65
C ASN A 66 8.59 -13.40 25.08
N PRO A 67 7.90 -12.96 26.14
CA PRO A 67 8.30 -13.21 27.53
C PRO A 67 8.34 -14.70 27.87
N PHE A 68 7.72 -15.55 27.04
CA PHE A 68 7.68 -17.01 27.20
C PHE A 68 8.73 -17.77 26.38
N SER A 69 9.40 -17.16 25.39
CA SER A 69 10.47 -17.80 24.63
C SER A 69 11.83 -17.65 25.33
N LYS A 70 12.06 -18.49 26.32
CA LYS A 70 13.29 -18.47 27.16
C LYS A 70 14.48 -19.19 26.53
N LYS A 71 14.33 -19.88 25.40
CA LYS A 71 15.41 -20.67 24.79
C LYS A 71 16.43 -19.77 24.10
N PRO A 72 17.74 -19.84 24.46
CA PRO A 72 18.81 -19.17 23.74
C PRO A 72 19.00 -19.82 22.36
N VAL A 73 19.64 -19.09 21.44
CA VAL A 73 20.13 -19.70 20.19
C VAL A 73 21.46 -20.38 20.52
N ILE A 74 21.54 -21.68 20.32
CA ILE A 74 22.75 -22.46 20.51
C ILE A 74 23.55 -22.43 19.22
N TYR A 75 24.86 -22.16 19.31
CA TYR A 75 25.74 -22.18 18.16
C TYR A 75 25.86 -23.58 17.57
N ASP A 76 25.60 -23.72 16.29
CA ASP A 76 25.73 -24.94 15.51
C ASP A 76 26.84 -24.77 14.45
N SER A 77 27.92 -25.51 14.61
CA SER A 77 29.08 -25.46 13.72
C SER A 77 28.76 -25.93 12.29
N ILE A 78 27.79 -26.85 12.14
CA ILE A 78 27.35 -27.31 10.81
C ILE A 78 26.66 -26.17 10.08
N GLN A 79 25.71 -25.49 10.74
CA GLN A 79 25.02 -24.33 10.15
C GLN A 79 25.97 -23.19 9.84
N ALA A 80 26.99 -22.97 10.69
CA ALA A 80 28.01 -21.97 10.46
C ALA A 80 28.87 -22.30 9.22
N ARG A 81 29.23 -23.57 9.02
CA ARG A 81 29.96 -24.03 7.81
C ARG A 81 29.10 -23.90 6.55
N LEU A 82 27.83 -24.29 6.62
CA LEU A 82 26.90 -24.09 5.52
C LEU A 82 26.71 -22.61 5.20
N THR A 83 26.70 -21.73 6.19
CA THR A 83 26.69 -20.27 5.98
C THR A 83 27.93 -19.81 5.21
N CYS A 84 29.12 -20.33 5.51
CA CYS A 84 30.32 -20.01 4.73
C CYS A 84 30.18 -20.41 3.25
N GLN A 85 29.59 -21.58 2.98
CA GLN A 85 29.31 -22.03 1.61
C GLN A 85 28.29 -21.14 0.90
N ASP A 86 27.20 -20.79 1.56
CA ASP A 86 26.17 -19.91 1.02
C ASP A 86 26.73 -18.51 0.71
N LEU A 87 27.54 -17.95 1.60
CA LEU A 87 28.21 -16.66 1.40
C LEU A 87 29.23 -16.71 0.23
N LEU A 88 30.01 -17.79 0.15
CA LEU A 88 30.96 -18.01 -0.95
C LEU A 88 30.21 -18.08 -2.29
N THR A 89 29.18 -18.91 -2.37
CA THR A 89 28.35 -19.04 -3.57
C THR A 89 27.70 -17.71 -3.96
N ALA A 90 27.22 -16.95 -3.00
CA ALA A 90 26.62 -15.64 -3.25
C ALA A 90 27.63 -14.64 -3.84
N MET A 91 28.88 -14.63 -3.38
CA MET A 91 29.94 -13.80 -3.95
C MET A 91 30.33 -14.26 -5.36
N GLN A 92 30.46 -15.57 -5.58
CA GLN A 92 30.76 -16.13 -6.89
C GLN A 92 29.67 -15.78 -7.90
N ASN A 93 28.39 -15.88 -7.52
CA ASN A 93 27.25 -15.49 -8.35
C ASN A 93 27.26 -13.99 -8.71
N GLN A 94 27.93 -13.16 -7.90
CA GLN A 94 28.13 -11.73 -8.16
C GLN A 94 29.40 -11.43 -8.96
N GLY A 95 30.12 -12.46 -9.45
CA GLY A 95 31.28 -12.34 -10.32
C GLY A 95 32.63 -12.28 -9.57
N PHE A 96 32.69 -12.64 -8.32
CA PHE A 96 33.92 -12.75 -7.54
C PHE A 96 34.36 -14.24 -7.50
N LEU A 97 34.87 -14.77 -8.62
CA LEU A 97 35.13 -16.20 -8.76
C LEU A 97 36.20 -16.73 -7.80
N HIS A 98 37.15 -15.88 -7.40
CA HIS A 98 38.21 -16.22 -6.44
C HIS A 98 37.90 -15.76 -5.01
N ALA A 99 36.61 -15.54 -4.70
CA ALA A 99 36.20 -15.19 -3.35
C ALA A 99 36.55 -16.27 -2.33
N GLY A 100 36.73 -15.85 -1.09
CA GLY A 100 36.94 -16.72 0.07
C GLY A 100 36.11 -16.26 1.25
N VAL A 101 35.82 -17.17 2.17
CA VAL A 101 35.12 -16.85 3.43
C VAL A 101 35.88 -17.49 4.59
N SER A 102 36.25 -16.68 5.57
CA SER A 102 36.86 -17.13 6.80
C SER A 102 35.92 -16.97 8.00
N LEU A 103 35.76 -18.02 8.79
CA LEU A 103 34.95 -17.98 9.99
C LEU A 103 35.85 -17.83 11.22
N TYR A 104 35.63 -16.76 12.00
CA TYR A 104 36.27 -16.53 13.29
C TYR A 104 35.23 -16.66 14.40
N THR A 105 35.57 -17.42 15.45
CA THR A 105 34.72 -17.58 16.61
C THR A 105 35.45 -17.10 17.85
N THR A 106 34.78 -16.28 18.67
CA THR A 106 35.34 -15.77 19.94
C THR A 106 34.41 -16.19 21.08
N VAL A 107 34.97 -16.93 22.05
CA VAL A 107 34.26 -17.39 23.25
C VAL A 107 34.39 -16.38 24.37
N HIS A 108 33.27 -16.02 24.98
CA HIS A 108 33.18 -15.14 26.15
C HIS A 108 32.63 -15.90 27.35
N GLY A 109 33.36 -15.89 28.44
CA GLY A 109 33.03 -16.61 29.68
C GLY A 109 34.00 -17.76 29.96
N GLU A 110 33.78 -18.48 31.06
CA GLU A 110 34.59 -19.67 31.38
C GLU A 110 34.23 -20.80 30.39
N ASP A 111 35.24 -21.34 29.73
CA ASP A 111 35.09 -22.48 28.83
C ASP A 111 34.72 -23.75 29.62
N TRP A 112 33.80 -24.55 29.15
CA TRP A 112 33.42 -25.81 29.78
C TRP A 112 34.62 -26.78 29.91
N ALA A 113 35.58 -26.73 28.98
CA ALA A 113 36.78 -27.56 28.97
C ALA A 113 37.71 -27.28 30.14
N ASN A 114 37.72 -26.06 30.71
CA ASN A 114 38.54 -25.69 31.87
C ASN A 114 37.84 -25.94 33.22
N ALA A 115 36.57 -26.34 33.21
CA ALA A 115 35.81 -26.59 34.42
C ALA A 115 36.00 -28.03 34.98
N GLY A 116 36.44 -28.96 34.12
CA GLY A 116 36.65 -30.36 34.46
C GLY A 116 38.00 -30.71 35.09
N THR A 117 39.02 -29.81 34.98
CA THR A 117 40.37 -30.09 35.41
C THR A 117 40.70 -29.61 36.84
N ARG A 118 39.74 -29.08 37.60
CA ARG A 118 39.98 -28.61 38.99
C ARG A 118 39.41 -29.47 40.10
N ASN A 119 38.94 -30.67 39.86
CA ASN A 119 38.34 -31.53 40.88
C ASN A 119 39.03 -32.88 41.07
N GLU A 120 40.29 -33.04 40.70
CA GLU A 120 41.08 -34.21 41.14
C GLU A 120 42.42 -33.73 41.69
N MET A 121 42.45 -33.28 42.94
CA MET A 121 43.55 -33.36 43.91
C MET A 121 43.15 -32.55 45.13
N ASP A 122 42.53 -33.20 46.06
CA ASP A 122 42.78 -33.09 47.51
C ASP A 122 41.93 -34.18 48.18
N GLY A 123 42.55 -35.30 48.30
CA GLY A 123 42.06 -36.45 49.10
C GLY A 123 42.54 -36.36 50.55
N GLU A 124 41.72 -36.93 51.38
CA GLU A 124 41.98 -37.47 52.72
C GLU A 124 42.31 -36.47 53.87
N ASN A 125 41.36 -36.33 54.75
CA ASN A 125 41.34 -36.79 56.14
C ASN A 125 40.41 -35.96 57.03
N GLY A 126 39.60 -36.64 57.80
CA GLY A 126 39.34 -36.28 59.17
C GLY A 126 37.96 -35.71 59.54
N ASN A 127 37.18 -36.63 60.14
CA ASN A 127 36.27 -36.54 61.29
C ASN A 127 34.96 -35.69 61.21
N ALA A 128 33.93 -36.44 61.51
CA ALA A 128 32.59 -36.02 61.88
C ALA A 128 32.58 -35.01 63.05
N ASP A 129 31.80 -33.95 62.84
CA ASP A 129 30.89 -33.48 63.88
C ASP A 129 29.81 -32.54 63.26
N GLY A 130 28.57 -32.81 63.62
CA GLY A 130 27.41 -32.10 63.10
C GLY A 130 27.28 -30.67 63.58
N LYS A 131 26.82 -29.84 62.67
CA LYS A 131 25.97 -28.68 62.99
C LYS A 131 25.33 -28.13 61.73
N ASN A 132 24.03 -27.95 61.81
CA ASN A 132 23.15 -27.22 60.86
C ASN A 132 23.81 -25.92 60.36
N GLY A 133 24.09 -25.83 59.05
CA GLY A 133 24.56 -24.64 58.41
C GLY A 133 23.86 -24.43 57.09
N ASN A 134 23.08 -23.37 56.98
CA ASN A 134 22.37 -22.86 55.83
C ASN A 134 23.08 -23.13 54.50
N ALA A 135 22.42 -23.81 53.59
CA ALA A 135 22.85 -24.00 52.22
C ALA A 135 22.84 -22.64 51.50
N LYS A 136 23.98 -21.95 51.52
CA LYS A 136 24.23 -20.83 50.62
C LYS A 136 24.14 -21.34 49.18
N GLY A 137 23.12 -20.88 48.44
CA GLY A 137 22.86 -21.25 47.07
C GLY A 137 24.12 -21.21 46.19
N ARG A 138 24.47 -22.37 45.61
CA ARG A 138 25.49 -22.48 44.56
C ARG A 138 25.11 -21.49 43.44
N LYS A 139 25.92 -20.43 43.25
CA LYS A 139 25.83 -19.54 42.10
C LYS A 139 25.96 -20.40 40.85
N ARG A 140 24.87 -20.62 40.10
CA ARG A 140 24.89 -21.30 38.81
C ARG A 140 25.82 -20.54 37.89
N LYS A 141 26.81 -21.24 37.32
CA LYS A 141 27.74 -20.68 36.31
C LYS A 141 26.89 -20.23 35.09
N LYS A 142 27.21 -19.06 34.56
CA LYS A 142 26.57 -18.56 33.30
C LYS A 142 27.12 -19.39 32.15
N ALA A 143 26.23 -19.83 31.24
CA ALA A 143 26.65 -20.54 30.03
C ALA A 143 27.55 -19.65 29.16
N PRO A 144 28.64 -20.21 28.60
CA PRO A 144 29.57 -19.47 27.76
C PRO A 144 28.86 -18.97 26.50
N LYS A 145 29.28 -17.81 26.03
CA LYS A 145 28.74 -17.14 24.84
C LYS A 145 29.79 -17.18 23.74
N LEU A 146 29.31 -17.28 22.48
CA LEU A 146 30.14 -17.31 21.29
C LEU A 146 29.68 -16.21 20.30
N ASP A 147 30.67 -15.43 19.85
CA ASP A 147 30.50 -14.49 18.74
C ASP A 147 31.07 -15.15 17.48
N ALA A 148 30.30 -15.15 16.40
CA ALA A 148 30.68 -15.66 15.08
C ALA A 148 30.87 -14.49 14.12
N THR A 149 32.06 -14.37 13.53
CA THR A 149 32.39 -13.35 12.52
C THR A 149 32.76 -14.04 11.21
N TYR A 150 31.99 -13.80 10.17
CA TYR A 150 32.27 -14.22 8.81
C TYR A 150 33.05 -13.11 8.11
N LEU A 151 34.33 -13.34 7.81
CA LEU A 151 35.16 -12.41 7.07
C LEU A 151 35.16 -12.81 5.59
N LEU A 152 34.63 -11.92 4.75
CA LEU A 152 34.54 -12.10 3.32
C LEU A 152 35.82 -11.59 2.65
N HIS A 153 36.36 -12.39 1.75
CA HIS A 153 37.49 -12.07 0.89
C HIS A 153 37.03 -12.06 -0.57
N PRO A 154 36.38 -10.98 -1.06
CA PRO A 154 35.78 -10.99 -2.40
C PRO A 154 36.81 -11.11 -3.52
N GLY A 155 38.01 -10.60 -3.34
CA GLY A 155 39.00 -10.51 -4.40
C GLY A 155 38.61 -9.48 -5.48
N LYS A 156 39.08 -9.69 -6.72
CA LYS A 156 38.77 -8.79 -7.84
C LYS A 156 37.59 -9.36 -8.64
N PRO A 157 36.61 -8.49 -9.04
CA PRO A 157 35.50 -8.94 -9.87
C PRO A 157 35.97 -9.26 -11.28
N PHE A 158 35.28 -10.22 -11.90
CA PHE A 158 35.46 -10.58 -13.30
C PHE A 158 34.43 -9.86 -14.19
N PHE A 159 34.84 -9.58 -15.44
CA PHE A 159 34.02 -8.88 -16.42
C PHE A 159 33.89 -9.73 -17.70
N ILE A 160 32.81 -9.49 -18.43
CA ILE A 160 32.57 -10.14 -19.74
C ILE A 160 33.44 -9.43 -20.77
N GLY A 161 34.39 -10.15 -21.36
CA GLY A 161 35.27 -9.62 -22.41
C GLY A 161 34.65 -9.79 -23.82
N LYS A 162 34.25 -11.01 -24.15
CA LYS A 162 33.64 -11.36 -25.44
C LYS A 162 32.39 -12.22 -25.21
N VAL A 163 31.38 -12.02 -26.04
CA VAL A 163 30.17 -12.87 -26.07
C VAL A 163 30.08 -13.53 -27.44
N GLU A 164 30.03 -14.85 -27.47
CA GLU A 164 29.86 -15.65 -28.67
C GLU A 164 28.57 -16.46 -28.58
N TYR A 165 27.95 -16.72 -29.72
CA TYR A 165 26.73 -17.54 -29.82
C TYR A 165 27.04 -18.75 -30.70
N ASP A 166 26.98 -19.93 -30.12
CA ASP A 166 27.12 -21.23 -30.77
C ASP A 166 25.74 -21.87 -30.91
N ILE A 167 25.15 -21.74 -32.09
CA ILE A 167 23.77 -22.12 -32.37
C ILE A 167 23.75 -22.99 -33.61
N GLU A 168 23.45 -24.28 -33.46
CA GLU A 168 23.39 -25.24 -34.53
C GLU A 168 22.19 -25.06 -35.47
N ASP A 169 21.02 -24.61 -34.90
CA ASP A 169 19.81 -24.37 -35.69
C ASP A 169 19.89 -23.03 -36.43
N LYS A 170 20.04 -23.10 -37.75
CA LYS A 170 20.14 -21.90 -38.61
C LYS A 170 18.93 -20.97 -38.51
N ASN A 171 17.72 -21.52 -38.38
CA ASN A 171 16.53 -20.67 -38.30
C ASN A 171 16.54 -19.85 -37.00
N ILE A 172 16.99 -20.44 -35.89
CA ILE A 172 17.13 -19.73 -34.60
C ILE A 172 18.29 -18.74 -34.69
N GLN A 173 19.42 -19.13 -35.31
CA GLN A 173 20.56 -18.25 -35.50
C GLN A 173 20.16 -16.98 -36.28
N ASP A 174 19.50 -17.15 -37.43
CA ASP A 174 19.01 -16.05 -38.27
C ASP A 174 18.02 -15.18 -37.50
N ARG A 175 17.14 -15.81 -36.72
CA ARG A 175 16.15 -15.08 -35.91
C ARG A 175 16.78 -14.21 -34.82
N LEU A 176 17.83 -14.71 -34.16
CA LEU A 176 18.55 -13.95 -33.12
C LEU A 176 19.46 -12.87 -33.73
N GLN A 177 19.97 -13.04 -34.94
CA GLN A 177 20.71 -12.01 -35.67
C GLN A 177 19.83 -10.83 -36.11
N LEU A 178 18.53 -11.08 -36.37
CA LEU A 178 17.56 -10.06 -36.70
C LEU A 178 17.07 -9.27 -35.45
N ASP A 179 17.38 -9.76 -34.24
CA ASP A 179 17.04 -9.02 -33.03
C ASP A 179 17.98 -7.81 -32.84
N ASN A 180 17.44 -6.73 -32.31
CA ASN A 180 18.23 -5.52 -32.05
C ASN A 180 19.35 -5.85 -31.04
N PRO A 181 20.62 -5.58 -31.38
CA PRO A 181 21.74 -5.76 -30.44
C PRO A 181 21.58 -5.05 -29.11
N ASP A 182 20.83 -3.93 -29.10
CA ASP A 182 20.54 -3.19 -27.86
C ASP A 182 19.70 -4.00 -26.85
N ASN A 183 18.94 -5.00 -27.32
CA ASN A 183 18.14 -5.88 -26.49
C ASN A 183 18.96 -6.96 -25.78
N GLN A 184 20.20 -7.21 -26.23
CA GLN A 184 21.08 -8.20 -25.60
C GLN A 184 21.41 -7.79 -24.17
N MET A 185 21.22 -8.73 -23.22
CA MET A 185 21.49 -8.51 -21.79
C MET A 185 22.96 -8.70 -21.45
N LEU A 186 23.71 -9.47 -22.27
CA LEU A 186 25.16 -9.66 -22.12
C LEU A 186 25.91 -8.71 -23.04
N LYS A 187 26.71 -7.82 -22.46
CA LYS A 187 27.53 -6.86 -23.21
C LYS A 187 28.99 -6.92 -22.73
N PRO A 188 29.97 -6.78 -23.61
CA PRO A 188 31.37 -6.62 -23.19
C PRO A 188 31.53 -5.48 -22.18
N GLY A 189 32.38 -5.67 -21.17
CA GLY A 189 32.62 -4.73 -20.08
C GLY A 189 31.63 -4.83 -18.91
N MET A 190 30.54 -5.61 -19.03
CA MET A 190 29.65 -5.87 -17.89
C MET A 190 30.30 -6.82 -16.89
N ARG A 191 29.91 -6.70 -15.61
CA ARG A 191 30.32 -7.67 -14.59
C ARG A 191 29.77 -9.06 -14.93
N PHE A 192 30.63 -10.07 -14.84
CA PHE A 192 30.22 -11.46 -15.02
C PHE A 192 29.41 -11.93 -13.81
N THR A 193 28.10 -12.08 -13.95
CA THR A 193 27.20 -12.52 -12.88
C THR A 193 26.26 -13.60 -13.38
N VAL A 194 25.89 -14.54 -12.50
CA VAL A 194 24.91 -15.59 -12.84
C VAL A 194 23.56 -14.97 -13.20
N GLU A 195 23.19 -13.84 -12.58
CA GLU A 195 21.96 -13.11 -12.89
C GLU A 195 21.98 -12.58 -14.35
N ALA A 196 23.08 -12.01 -14.81
CA ALA A 196 23.20 -11.51 -16.18
C ALA A 196 23.05 -12.65 -17.21
N LEU A 197 23.68 -13.81 -16.94
CA LEU A 197 23.55 -15.00 -17.77
C LEU A 197 22.10 -15.53 -17.78
N ASP A 198 21.45 -15.64 -16.63
CA ASP A 198 20.06 -16.11 -16.55
C ASP A 198 19.07 -15.13 -17.19
N ASN A 199 19.33 -13.82 -17.13
CA ASN A 199 18.52 -12.81 -17.81
C ASN A 199 18.61 -12.93 -19.33
N GLU A 200 19.81 -13.16 -19.88
CA GLU A 200 19.97 -13.42 -21.32
C GLU A 200 19.29 -14.72 -21.73
N ARG A 201 19.45 -15.78 -20.93
CA ARG A 201 18.75 -17.06 -21.12
C ARG A 201 17.23 -16.88 -21.18
N LYS A 202 16.68 -16.12 -20.25
CA LYS A 202 15.24 -15.79 -20.20
C LYS A 202 14.82 -14.96 -21.42
N ARG A 203 15.63 -13.96 -21.80
CA ARG A 203 15.34 -13.11 -22.97
C ARG A 203 15.21 -13.95 -24.24
N ILE A 204 16.21 -14.78 -24.53
CA ILE A 204 16.21 -15.64 -25.72
C ILE A 204 15.04 -16.64 -25.65
N SER A 205 14.83 -17.30 -24.52
CA SER A 205 13.71 -18.23 -24.37
C SER A 205 12.36 -17.56 -24.62
N ASN A 206 12.12 -16.38 -24.05
CA ASN A 206 10.87 -15.65 -24.28
C ASN A 206 10.70 -15.24 -25.73
N LEU A 207 11.77 -14.79 -26.39
CA LEU A 207 11.74 -14.39 -27.80
C LEU A 207 11.39 -15.58 -28.70
N LEU A 208 12.04 -16.74 -28.50
CA LEU A 208 11.78 -17.94 -29.30
C LEU A 208 10.38 -18.51 -29.03
N ILE A 209 9.95 -18.60 -27.77
CA ILE A 209 8.62 -19.08 -27.45
C ILE A 209 7.55 -18.14 -28.03
N ASP A 210 7.80 -16.84 -28.07
CA ASP A 210 6.87 -15.88 -28.70
C ASP A 210 6.86 -15.95 -30.23
N ASP A 211 7.92 -16.50 -30.84
CA ASP A 211 8.03 -16.71 -32.28
C ASP A 211 7.56 -18.12 -32.73
N GLY A 212 6.92 -18.87 -31.86
CA GLY A 212 6.30 -20.16 -32.22
C GLY A 212 7.00 -21.41 -31.73
N TYR A 213 8.15 -21.32 -31.10
CA TYR A 213 8.87 -22.50 -30.61
C TYR A 213 8.24 -23.01 -29.28
N PHE A 214 7.06 -23.61 -29.39
CA PHE A 214 6.19 -24.04 -28.27
C PHE A 214 6.89 -24.94 -27.25
N ARG A 215 7.77 -25.87 -27.73
CA ARG A 215 8.49 -26.82 -26.86
C ARG A 215 9.82 -26.27 -26.34
N PHE A 216 10.19 -25.05 -26.72
CA PHE A 216 11.42 -24.43 -26.25
C PHE A 216 11.35 -24.06 -24.78
N ASN A 217 12.44 -24.27 -24.07
CA ASN A 217 12.59 -23.78 -22.69
C ASN A 217 14.05 -23.34 -22.43
N LYS A 218 14.28 -22.64 -21.33
CA LYS A 218 15.59 -22.10 -20.97
C LYS A 218 16.70 -23.16 -20.75
N ASP A 219 16.33 -24.42 -20.52
CA ASP A 219 17.28 -25.49 -20.22
C ASP A 219 18.01 -25.97 -21.45
N PHE A 220 17.57 -25.57 -22.65
CA PHE A 220 18.33 -25.77 -23.90
C PHE A 220 19.46 -24.77 -24.07
N ILE A 221 19.61 -23.76 -23.20
CA ILE A 221 20.65 -22.76 -23.27
C ILE A 221 21.66 -23.00 -22.14
N HIS A 222 22.91 -23.25 -22.52
CA HIS A 222 24.04 -23.40 -21.61
C HIS A 222 25.09 -22.33 -21.88
N PHE A 223 25.90 -22.01 -20.89
CA PHE A 223 27.02 -21.11 -21.06
C PHE A 223 28.33 -21.83 -20.74
N SER A 224 29.32 -21.64 -21.57
CA SER A 224 30.72 -21.91 -21.24
C SER A 224 31.44 -20.57 -21.00
N ALA A 225 32.34 -20.56 -20.04
CA ALA A 225 33.12 -19.40 -19.67
C ALA A 225 34.59 -19.73 -19.67
N ASP A 226 35.34 -19.05 -20.51
CA ASP A 226 36.79 -19.24 -20.64
C ASP A 226 37.53 -18.14 -19.89
N THR A 227 38.34 -18.54 -18.92
CA THR A 227 39.22 -17.64 -18.18
C THR A 227 40.63 -17.69 -18.70
N ILE A 228 41.12 -16.58 -19.22
CA ILE A 228 42.51 -16.43 -19.64
C ILE A 228 43.37 -16.17 -18.41
N THR A 229 44.39 -16.98 -18.16
CA THR A 229 45.28 -16.82 -17.00
C THR A 229 45.90 -15.41 -17.00
N GLY A 230 45.63 -14.66 -15.91
CA GLY A 230 46.09 -13.28 -15.70
C GLY A 230 45.17 -12.19 -16.24
N SER A 231 44.08 -12.51 -16.94
CA SER A 231 43.03 -11.57 -17.35
C SER A 231 41.89 -11.52 -16.35
N LYS A 232 41.23 -10.38 -16.25
CA LYS A 232 39.94 -10.20 -15.53
C LYS A 232 38.74 -10.39 -16.46
N ASP A 233 38.98 -10.51 -17.76
CA ASP A 233 37.97 -10.64 -18.76
C ASP A 233 37.70 -12.11 -19.05
N ILE A 234 36.43 -12.47 -19.11
CA ILE A 234 35.92 -13.81 -19.37
C ILE A 234 35.28 -13.81 -20.75
N GLY A 235 35.74 -14.74 -21.61
CA GLY A 235 34.99 -15.09 -22.83
C GLY A 235 33.77 -15.93 -22.47
N VAL A 236 32.60 -15.50 -22.88
CA VAL A 236 31.35 -16.22 -22.64
C VAL A 236 30.81 -16.73 -23.97
N THR A 237 30.63 -18.04 -24.08
CA THR A 237 29.97 -18.65 -25.25
C THR A 237 28.61 -19.20 -24.81
N LEU A 238 27.56 -18.75 -25.48
CA LEU A 238 26.21 -19.28 -25.32
C LEU A 238 26.03 -20.45 -26.30
N HIS A 239 25.75 -21.64 -25.77
CA HIS A 239 25.41 -22.83 -26.54
C HIS A 239 23.91 -23.04 -26.50
N LEU A 240 23.25 -23.12 -27.65
CA LEU A 240 21.85 -23.47 -27.80
C LEU A 240 21.75 -24.89 -28.34
N MET A 241 21.33 -25.81 -27.47
CA MET A 241 21.21 -27.24 -27.77
C MET A 241 19.98 -27.51 -28.63
N ASN A 242 20.08 -28.54 -29.49
CA ASN A 242 18.97 -29.05 -30.27
C ASN A 242 17.88 -29.70 -29.37
N TYR A 243 16.67 -29.83 -29.89
CA TYR A 243 15.56 -30.47 -29.21
C TYR A 243 15.79 -31.97 -29.03
N LYS A 244 15.55 -32.48 -27.84
CA LYS A 244 15.62 -33.92 -27.52
C LYS A 244 14.39 -34.31 -26.73
N ALA A 245 13.55 -35.19 -27.25
CA ALA A 245 12.29 -35.58 -26.64
C ALA A 245 12.47 -36.35 -25.31
N ASN A 246 13.55 -37.16 -25.25
CA ASN A 246 13.97 -37.89 -24.04
C ASN A 246 15.47 -38.24 -24.18
N SER A 247 16.09 -38.77 -23.12
CA SER A 247 17.53 -39.06 -23.08
C SER A 247 18.03 -39.96 -24.18
N ASN A 248 17.17 -40.80 -24.77
CA ASN A 248 17.50 -41.78 -25.82
C ASN A 248 17.02 -41.36 -27.21
N ALA A 249 16.31 -40.25 -27.33
CA ALA A 249 15.84 -39.77 -28.64
C ALA A 249 16.96 -39.09 -29.42
N PRO A 250 16.93 -39.14 -30.75
CA PRO A 250 17.84 -38.38 -31.59
C PRO A 250 17.62 -36.89 -31.39
N GLU A 251 18.67 -36.09 -31.50
CA GLU A 251 18.58 -34.64 -31.51
C GLU A 251 18.00 -34.16 -32.83
N THR A 252 17.07 -33.22 -32.76
CA THR A 252 16.40 -32.64 -33.92
C THR A 252 16.32 -31.10 -33.76
N PRO A 253 16.30 -30.34 -34.85
CA PRO A 253 16.04 -28.91 -34.80
C PRO A 253 14.74 -28.60 -34.08
N HIS A 254 14.66 -27.45 -33.43
CA HIS A 254 13.42 -27.01 -32.77
C HIS A 254 12.32 -26.72 -33.78
N SER A 255 11.15 -27.32 -33.58
CA SER A 255 9.97 -27.09 -34.44
C SER A 255 9.23 -25.85 -34.06
N ARG A 256 8.80 -25.10 -35.07
CA ARG A 256 7.91 -23.95 -34.93
C ARG A 256 6.46 -24.40 -35.05
N TYR A 257 5.58 -23.88 -34.18
CA TYR A 257 4.18 -24.27 -34.14
C TYR A 257 3.27 -23.09 -34.44
N GLU A 258 2.18 -23.35 -35.17
CA GLU A 258 1.13 -22.40 -35.47
C GLU A 258 -0.19 -22.84 -34.83
N ILE A 259 -1.05 -21.88 -34.47
CA ILE A 259 -2.36 -22.16 -33.91
C ILE A 259 -3.33 -22.48 -35.04
N ARG A 260 -3.79 -23.75 -35.10
CA ARG A 260 -4.74 -24.21 -36.13
C ARG A 260 -6.16 -23.73 -35.82
N LYS A 261 -6.62 -23.98 -34.58
CA LYS A 261 -8.01 -23.72 -34.16
C LYS A 261 -8.07 -23.35 -32.69
N ILE A 262 -9.01 -22.46 -32.32
CA ILE A 262 -9.30 -22.07 -30.95
C ILE A 262 -10.70 -22.55 -30.57
N ASN A 263 -10.81 -23.48 -29.62
CA ASN A 263 -12.05 -24.04 -29.15
C ASN A 263 -12.38 -23.50 -27.76
N TYR A 264 -13.61 -23.06 -27.56
CA TYR A 264 -14.12 -22.62 -26.23
C TYR A 264 -14.99 -23.72 -25.64
N LEU A 265 -14.62 -24.20 -24.46
CA LEU A 265 -15.28 -25.30 -23.77
C LEU A 265 -15.75 -24.84 -22.41
N SER A 266 -16.93 -25.27 -21.99
CA SER A 266 -17.42 -25.04 -20.62
C SER A 266 -17.02 -26.21 -19.75
N ASN A 267 -16.60 -25.90 -18.50
CA ASN A 267 -16.32 -26.94 -17.49
C ASN A 267 -17.54 -27.26 -16.61
N ASP A 268 -18.48 -26.31 -16.44
CA ASP A 268 -19.52 -26.38 -15.42
C ASP A 268 -20.91 -26.65 -16.02
N SER A 269 -21.08 -26.50 -17.33
CA SER A 269 -22.37 -26.63 -18.02
C SER A 269 -22.19 -26.93 -19.51
N ASP A 270 -23.27 -27.36 -20.18
CA ASP A 270 -23.25 -27.63 -21.63
C ASP A 270 -23.00 -26.38 -22.47
N ARG A 271 -23.11 -25.16 -21.88
CA ARG A 271 -23.01 -23.89 -22.60
C ARG A 271 -22.25 -22.86 -21.82
N ILE A 272 -21.39 -22.09 -22.52
CA ILE A 272 -20.79 -20.88 -21.98
C ILE A 272 -21.81 -19.76 -22.08
N HIS A 273 -22.22 -19.19 -20.93
CA HIS A 273 -23.20 -18.10 -20.85
C HIS A 273 -22.60 -16.71 -21.19
N LEU A 274 -21.57 -16.65 -22.04
CA LEU A 274 -20.98 -15.42 -22.54
C LEU A 274 -21.23 -15.30 -24.06
N ARG A 275 -21.36 -14.07 -24.55
CA ARG A 275 -21.42 -13.81 -25.99
C ARG A 275 -20.11 -14.23 -26.66
N HIS A 276 -20.18 -14.88 -27.80
CA HIS A 276 -18.99 -15.33 -28.54
C HIS A 276 -17.98 -14.19 -28.79
N GLN A 277 -18.46 -12.98 -29.10
CA GLN A 277 -17.63 -11.80 -29.30
C GLN A 277 -16.81 -11.41 -28.06
N VAL A 278 -17.30 -11.71 -26.86
CA VAL A 278 -16.58 -11.45 -25.61
C VAL A 278 -15.41 -12.42 -25.45
N LEU A 279 -15.63 -13.70 -25.82
CA LEU A 279 -14.59 -14.73 -25.82
C LEU A 279 -13.49 -14.39 -26.82
N LEU A 280 -13.87 -14.01 -28.06
CA LEU A 280 -12.93 -13.56 -29.08
C LEU A 280 -12.12 -12.33 -28.66
N ASN A 281 -12.77 -11.34 -28.03
CA ASN A 281 -12.08 -10.13 -27.58
C ASN A 281 -11.14 -10.39 -26.38
N ALA A 282 -11.44 -11.37 -25.54
CA ALA A 282 -10.59 -11.78 -24.42
C ALA A 282 -9.37 -12.62 -24.89
N THR A 283 -9.48 -13.27 -26.04
CA THR A 283 -8.44 -14.12 -26.59
C THR A 283 -7.44 -13.29 -27.38
N ALA A 284 -6.19 -13.23 -26.92
CA ALA A 284 -5.10 -12.55 -27.63
C ALA A 284 -4.41 -13.45 -28.66
N LEU A 285 -4.57 -14.77 -28.55
CA LEU A 285 -4.14 -15.75 -29.53
C LEU A 285 -5.00 -15.65 -30.80
N LYS A 286 -4.43 -15.99 -31.96
CA LYS A 286 -5.13 -15.94 -33.26
C LYS A 286 -4.87 -17.22 -34.02
N GLU A 287 -5.90 -17.74 -34.69
CA GLU A 287 -5.78 -18.84 -35.63
C GLU A 287 -4.89 -18.45 -36.85
N GLY A 288 -4.08 -19.36 -37.33
CA GLY A 288 -3.13 -19.11 -38.39
C GLY A 288 -1.89 -18.27 -38.00
N SER A 289 -1.71 -17.96 -36.70
CA SER A 289 -0.52 -17.26 -36.24
C SER A 289 0.43 -18.17 -35.46
N PRO A 290 1.74 -17.85 -35.39
CA PRO A 290 2.67 -18.57 -34.53
C PRO A 290 2.20 -18.58 -33.06
N TYR A 291 2.51 -19.64 -32.35
CA TYR A 291 2.32 -19.69 -30.89
C TYR A 291 3.10 -18.57 -30.22
N SER A 292 2.55 -17.99 -29.18
CA SER A 292 3.20 -16.94 -28.39
C SER A 292 2.81 -17.05 -26.93
N ALA A 293 3.80 -17.20 -26.02
CA ALA A 293 3.58 -17.26 -24.59
C ALA A 293 3.06 -15.92 -24.04
N SER A 294 3.51 -14.80 -24.61
CA SER A 294 3.02 -13.48 -24.24
C SER A 294 1.56 -13.27 -24.64
N ALA A 295 1.12 -13.81 -25.77
CA ALA A 295 -0.29 -13.81 -26.16
C ALA A 295 -1.13 -14.73 -25.27
N LEU A 296 -0.59 -15.89 -24.90
CA LEU A 296 -1.20 -16.80 -23.92
C LEU A 296 -1.42 -16.11 -22.58
N GLN A 297 -0.38 -15.47 -22.05
CA GLN A 297 -0.46 -14.74 -20.77
C GLN A 297 -1.46 -13.59 -20.84
N ARG A 298 -1.48 -12.84 -21.97
CA ARG A 298 -2.52 -11.82 -22.18
C ARG A 298 -3.92 -12.42 -22.22
N THR A 299 -4.08 -13.59 -22.80
CA THR A 299 -5.37 -14.31 -22.85
C THR A 299 -5.84 -14.65 -21.43
N TYR A 300 -4.96 -15.25 -20.61
CA TYR A 300 -5.27 -15.52 -19.18
C TYR A 300 -5.67 -14.25 -18.43
N ASN A 301 -4.89 -13.19 -18.58
CA ASN A 301 -5.15 -11.91 -17.92
C ASN A 301 -6.48 -11.29 -18.38
N ASN A 302 -6.82 -11.39 -19.66
CA ASN A 302 -8.09 -10.88 -20.19
C ASN A 302 -9.29 -11.66 -19.65
N PHE A 303 -9.22 -13.00 -19.61
CA PHE A 303 -10.29 -13.81 -19.03
C PHE A 303 -10.43 -13.59 -17.52
N ALA A 304 -9.33 -13.46 -16.77
CA ALA A 304 -9.35 -13.20 -15.33
C ALA A 304 -10.04 -11.87 -14.95
N ARG A 305 -10.15 -10.91 -15.86
CA ARG A 305 -10.88 -9.64 -15.67
C ARG A 305 -12.38 -9.77 -15.82
N LEU A 306 -12.85 -10.82 -16.48
CA LEU A 306 -14.27 -11.02 -16.72
C LEU A 306 -14.95 -11.50 -15.44
N GLN A 307 -15.82 -10.69 -14.86
CA GLN A 307 -16.49 -10.98 -13.58
C GLN A 307 -17.32 -12.26 -13.62
N ALA A 308 -17.82 -12.62 -14.80
CA ALA A 308 -18.54 -13.85 -15.03
C ALA A 308 -17.63 -15.10 -15.03
N VAL A 309 -16.32 -14.95 -15.22
CA VAL A 309 -15.37 -16.06 -15.28
C VAL A 309 -14.77 -16.30 -13.90
N LYS A 310 -14.79 -17.55 -13.45
CA LYS A 310 -14.19 -18.00 -12.18
C LYS A 310 -12.73 -18.36 -12.36
N TYR A 311 -12.46 -19.22 -13.34
CA TYR A 311 -11.09 -19.57 -13.78
C TYR A 311 -11.10 -20.04 -15.22
N THR A 312 -9.94 -19.98 -15.84
CA THR A 312 -9.71 -20.41 -17.22
C THR A 312 -8.53 -21.37 -17.24
N ASN A 313 -8.67 -22.46 -17.97
CA ASN A 313 -7.59 -23.41 -18.24
C ASN A 313 -7.39 -23.51 -19.75
N ILE A 314 -6.18 -23.24 -20.22
CA ILE A 314 -5.85 -23.26 -21.66
C ILE A 314 -4.90 -24.42 -21.91
N ARG A 315 -5.31 -25.34 -22.77
CA ARG A 315 -4.53 -26.52 -23.15
C ARG A 315 -4.30 -26.52 -24.63
N PHE A 316 -3.09 -26.84 -25.03
CA PHE A 316 -2.71 -27.05 -26.40
C PHE A 316 -2.62 -28.56 -26.69
N VAL A 317 -3.16 -28.95 -27.83
CA VAL A 317 -3.07 -30.33 -28.35
C VAL A 317 -2.39 -30.24 -29.69
N GLU A 318 -1.28 -30.96 -29.85
CA GLU A 318 -0.55 -31.02 -31.11
C GLU A 318 -1.32 -31.86 -32.11
N ALA A 319 -1.48 -31.32 -33.32
CA ALA A 319 -2.00 -32.10 -34.44
C ALA A 319 -0.90 -33.01 -34.99
N PRO A 320 -1.16 -34.27 -35.27
CA PRO A 320 -0.16 -35.20 -35.76
C PRO A 320 0.54 -34.67 -37.00
N ASP A 321 1.88 -34.72 -36.99
CA ASP A 321 2.81 -34.44 -38.12
C ASP A 321 2.61 -33.09 -38.83
N SER A 322 2.02 -32.08 -38.18
CA SER A 322 1.63 -30.83 -38.83
C SER A 322 2.31 -29.56 -38.35
N GLY A 323 3.06 -29.62 -37.23
CA GLY A 323 3.57 -28.37 -36.60
C GLY A 323 2.44 -27.41 -36.16
N MET A 324 1.24 -27.92 -35.94
CA MET A 324 0.06 -27.13 -35.61
C MET A 324 -0.46 -27.49 -34.23
N LEU A 325 -1.06 -26.47 -33.53
CA LEU A 325 -1.65 -26.60 -32.21
C LEU A 325 -3.14 -26.29 -32.24
N ASP A 326 -3.94 -27.16 -31.65
CA ASP A 326 -5.31 -26.85 -31.29
C ASP A 326 -5.35 -26.26 -29.87
N CYS A 327 -5.85 -25.05 -29.74
CA CYS A 327 -5.99 -24.35 -28.48
C CYS A 327 -7.38 -24.59 -27.87
N ASN A 328 -7.44 -25.32 -26.76
CA ASN A 328 -8.68 -25.57 -26.02
C ASN A 328 -8.75 -24.67 -24.79
N ILE A 329 -9.64 -23.69 -24.82
CA ILE A 329 -9.88 -22.74 -23.72
C ILE A 329 -11.07 -23.24 -22.91
N GLN A 330 -10.82 -23.84 -21.76
CA GLN A 330 -11.82 -24.33 -20.82
C GLN A 330 -12.15 -23.22 -19.82
N ILE A 331 -13.43 -22.88 -19.73
CA ILE A 331 -13.92 -21.76 -18.90
C ILE A 331 -14.89 -22.29 -17.86
N SER A 332 -14.61 -21.97 -16.59
CA SER A 332 -15.56 -22.10 -15.49
C SER A 332 -16.16 -20.74 -15.16
N THR A 333 -17.47 -20.70 -14.94
CA THR A 333 -18.20 -19.46 -14.67
C THR A 333 -18.52 -19.28 -13.19
N ASN A 334 -18.57 -18.03 -12.74
CA ASN A 334 -19.08 -17.67 -11.43
C ASN A 334 -20.61 -17.84 -11.38
N LYS A 335 -21.17 -18.01 -10.16
CA LYS A 335 -22.60 -17.84 -9.97
C LYS A 335 -23.02 -16.46 -10.49
N PRO A 336 -24.01 -16.38 -11.37
CA PRO A 336 -24.36 -15.11 -12.02
C PRO A 336 -24.84 -14.07 -11.03
N SER A 337 -25.54 -14.47 -9.97
CA SER A 337 -26.11 -13.57 -8.98
C SER A 337 -25.69 -13.95 -7.57
N THR A 338 -25.44 -12.93 -6.75
CA THR A 338 -25.16 -13.06 -5.31
C THR A 338 -25.86 -11.94 -4.55
N ILE A 339 -26.25 -12.26 -3.31
CA ILE A 339 -26.76 -11.27 -2.36
C ILE A 339 -25.78 -11.28 -1.19
N SER A 340 -25.36 -10.10 -0.74
CA SER A 340 -24.51 -9.91 0.45
C SER A 340 -25.19 -8.95 1.42
N PHE A 341 -25.09 -9.26 2.70
CA PHE A 341 -25.51 -8.40 3.81
C PHE A 341 -24.27 -7.99 4.60
N GLN A 342 -24.11 -6.69 4.85
CA GLN A 342 -22.98 -6.12 5.57
C GLN A 342 -23.47 -5.22 6.69
N PRO A 343 -23.34 -5.63 7.97
CA PRO A 343 -23.52 -4.74 9.10
C PRO A 343 -22.26 -3.89 9.32
N GLU A 344 -22.44 -2.63 9.68
CA GLU A 344 -21.38 -1.66 9.91
C GLU A 344 -21.62 -0.91 11.24
N GLY A 345 -20.57 -0.67 12.00
CA GLY A 345 -20.55 0.34 13.06
C GLY A 345 -20.07 1.66 12.48
N THR A 346 -20.77 2.74 12.74
CA THR A 346 -20.39 4.08 12.27
C THR A 346 -19.95 4.97 13.44
N ASN A 347 -19.04 5.89 13.16
CA ASN A 347 -18.64 6.94 14.08
C ASN A 347 -18.35 8.20 13.26
N THR A 348 -19.29 9.13 13.25
CA THR A 348 -19.17 10.38 12.51
C THR A 348 -18.89 11.53 13.45
N ALA A 349 -17.64 11.97 13.51
CA ALA A 349 -17.19 13.08 14.37
C ALA A 349 -17.49 12.89 15.89
N GLY A 350 -17.55 11.64 16.34
CA GLY A 350 -17.86 11.30 17.75
C GLY A 350 -19.28 10.74 17.94
N ASP A 351 -20.18 10.91 16.99
CA ASP A 351 -21.52 10.33 17.01
C ASP A 351 -21.45 8.85 16.65
N LEU A 352 -21.84 7.99 17.57
CA LEU A 352 -21.85 6.55 17.40
C LEU A 352 -23.14 6.10 16.73
N GLY A 353 -23.01 5.17 15.79
CA GLY A 353 -24.13 4.64 15.06
C GLY A 353 -23.94 3.23 14.53
N ALA A 354 -24.93 2.76 13.83
CA ALA A 354 -24.94 1.49 13.14
C ALA A 354 -25.55 1.67 11.75
N ALA A 355 -25.01 0.94 10.79
CA ALA A 355 -25.56 0.86 9.44
C ALA A 355 -25.64 -0.59 8.98
N ALA A 356 -26.47 -0.84 7.99
CA ALA A 356 -26.51 -2.11 7.31
C ALA A 356 -26.73 -1.90 5.81
N SER A 357 -26.03 -2.66 4.98
CA SER A 357 -26.24 -2.67 3.55
C SER A 357 -26.64 -4.07 3.04
N LEU A 358 -27.55 -4.10 2.08
CA LEU A 358 -27.95 -5.27 1.34
C LEU A 358 -27.62 -5.04 -0.13
N THR A 359 -26.68 -5.82 -0.67
CA THR A 359 -26.20 -5.67 -2.03
C THR A 359 -26.56 -6.89 -2.87
N TYR A 360 -27.32 -6.68 -3.93
CA TYR A 360 -27.52 -7.64 -5.01
C TYR A 360 -26.49 -7.38 -6.10
N THR A 361 -25.78 -8.42 -6.53
CA THR A 361 -24.79 -8.33 -7.61
C THR A 361 -25.10 -9.37 -8.67
N ASN A 362 -25.24 -8.93 -9.94
CA ASN A 362 -25.26 -9.81 -11.11
C ASN A 362 -24.00 -9.57 -11.94
N ARG A 363 -23.22 -10.63 -12.22
CA ARG A 363 -21.90 -10.56 -12.87
C ARG A 363 -21.93 -10.75 -14.38
N ASN A 364 -23.10 -10.91 -14.96
CA ASN A 364 -23.24 -11.22 -16.39
C ASN A 364 -24.56 -10.68 -16.97
N LEU A 365 -24.85 -9.41 -16.72
CA LEU A 365 -26.16 -8.78 -16.97
C LEU A 365 -26.62 -8.95 -18.43
N PHE A 366 -25.74 -8.68 -19.41
CA PHE A 366 -26.04 -8.78 -20.84
C PHE A 366 -25.22 -9.88 -21.53
N ARG A 367 -24.80 -10.91 -20.84
CA ARG A 367 -23.88 -11.98 -21.32
C ARG A 367 -22.54 -11.45 -21.86
N GLY A 368 -22.11 -10.28 -21.38
CA GLY A 368 -20.85 -9.65 -21.73
C GLY A 368 -19.92 -9.48 -20.55
N SER A 369 -20.24 -10.15 -19.44
CA SER A 369 -19.57 -9.99 -18.15
C SER A 369 -19.70 -8.57 -17.58
N GLU A 370 -20.77 -7.87 -17.96
CA GLU A 370 -21.16 -6.60 -17.32
C GLU A 370 -21.68 -6.92 -15.92
N GLN A 371 -21.18 -6.20 -14.92
CA GLN A 371 -21.62 -6.35 -13.53
C GLN A 371 -22.67 -5.29 -13.21
N LEU A 372 -23.86 -5.72 -12.79
CA LEU A 372 -24.84 -4.88 -12.13
C LEU A 372 -24.73 -5.07 -10.62
N SER A 373 -24.68 -3.99 -9.87
CA SER A 373 -24.75 -3.97 -8.41
C SER A 373 -25.90 -3.05 -8.01
N ILE A 374 -26.78 -3.53 -7.14
CA ILE A 374 -27.85 -2.72 -6.53
C ILE A 374 -27.65 -2.83 -5.03
N GLU A 375 -27.41 -1.70 -4.38
CA GLU A 375 -27.19 -1.61 -2.94
C GLU A 375 -28.31 -0.80 -2.29
N LEU A 376 -28.84 -1.35 -1.20
CA LEU A 376 -29.75 -0.67 -0.28
C LEU A 376 -29.02 -0.51 1.03
N ARG A 377 -28.87 0.71 1.53
CA ARG A 377 -28.20 1.00 2.78
C ARG A 377 -29.11 1.79 3.69
N GLY A 378 -29.13 1.43 4.97
CA GLY A 378 -29.74 2.21 6.03
C GLY A 378 -28.72 2.47 7.14
N ALA A 379 -28.67 3.69 7.66
CA ALA A 379 -27.83 4.07 8.78
C ALA A 379 -28.62 4.84 9.83
N TYR A 380 -28.18 4.69 11.07
CA TYR A 380 -28.73 5.36 12.24
C TYR A 380 -27.58 5.79 13.14
N GLU A 381 -27.53 7.08 13.52
CA GLU A 381 -26.52 7.63 14.42
C GLU A 381 -27.17 8.45 15.54
N ALA A 382 -26.66 8.29 16.75
CA ALA A 382 -27.06 9.08 17.90
C ALA A 382 -26.26 10.39 17.92
N ILE A 383 -26.92 11.54 17.80
CA ILE A 383 -26.25 12.84 17.77
C ILE A 383 -25.98 13.29 19.20
N THR A 384 -24.73 13.57 19.54
CA THR A 384 -24.29 13.93 20.88
C THR A 384 -23.74 15.35 21.00
N GLY A 385 -23.45 16.03 19.90
CA GLY A 385 -22.62 17.25 19.86
C GLY A 385 -23.35 18.56 19.56
N LEU A 386 -24.66 18.59 19.23
CA LEU A 386 -25.38 19.82 18.90
C LEU A 386 -26.18 20.35 20.10
N GLU A 387 -25.85 21.56 20.52
CA GLU A 387 -26.59 22.25 21.60
C GLU A 387 -28.03 22.51 21.16
N GLY A 388 -29.00 22.06 21.94
CA GLY A 388 -30.43 22.17 21.63
C GLY A 388 -31.05 20.98 20.90
N TYR A 389 -30.25 20.03 20.41
CA TYR A 389 -30.70 18.82 19.71
C TYR A 389 -30.21 17.53 20.38
N GLN A 390 -29.88 17.56 21.66
CA GLN A 390 -29.49 16.40 22.45
C GLN A 390 -30.64 15.38 22.46
N ASP A 391 -30.29 14.09 22.33
CA ASP A 391 -31.22 12.96 22.23
C ASP A 391 -32.03 12.85 20.92
N GLN A 392 -31.62 13.52 19.86
CA GLN A 392 -32.18 13.32 18.52
C GLN A 392 -31.25 12.48 17.65
N ASN A 393 -31.81 11.90 16.61
CA ASN A 393 -31.13 10.87 15.85
C ASN A 393 -30.99 11.27 14.37
N TYR A 394 -29.88 10.84 13.76
CA TYR A 394 -29.69 10.91 12.33
C TYR A 394 -30.10 9.60 11.68
N GLN A 395 -30.85 9.71 10.61
CA GLN A 395 -31.26 8.58 9.78
C GLN A 395 -30.87 8.82 8.33
N GLU A 396 -30.27 7.82 7.72
CA GLU A 396 -29.89 7.83 6.31
C GLU A 396 -30.40 6.57 5.62
N TYR A 397 -30.96 6.74 4.43
CA TYR A 397 -31.38 5.65 3.56
C TYR A 397 -30.86 5.94 2.17
N SER A 398 -30.15 4.99 1.57
CA SER A 398 -29.64 5.15 0.21
C SER A 398 -29.92 3.92 -0.66
N VAL A 399 -30.07 4.21 -1.94
CA VAL A 399 -30.17 3.22 -3.00
C VAL A 399 -29.14 3.57 -4.05
N GLU A 400 -28.22 2.66 -4.34
CA GLU A 400 -27.25 2.81 -5.42
C GLU A 400 -27.40 1.69 -6.44
N GLY A 401 -27.52 2.06 -7.71
CA GLY A 401 -27.42 1.17 -8.85
C GLY A 401 -26.12 1.44 -9.62
N LYS A 402 -25.32 0.40 -9.86
CA LYS A 402 -24.04 0.52 -10.57
C LYS A 402 -23.89 -0.55 -11.62
N VAL A 403 -23.54 -0.15 -12.84
CA VAL A 403 -23.18 -1.05 -13.94
C VAL A 403 -21.74 -0.84 -14.33
N VAL A 404 -20.94 -1.92 -14.28
CA VAL A 404 -19.54 -1.91 -14.69
C VAL A 404 -19.36 -2.74 -15.96
N PHE A 405 -18.84 -2.11 -16.99
CA PHE A 405 -18.47 -2.74 -18.26
C PHE A 405 -16.98 -3.08 -18.23
N PRO A 406 -16.55 -4.33 -18.49
CA PRO A 406 -15.13 -4.73 -18.45
C PRO A 406 -14.35 -4.27 -19.70
N ARG A 407 -14.61 -3.06 -20.17
CA ARG A 407 -13.99 -2.45 -21.37
C ARG A 407 -14.21 -0.94 -21.40
N PHE A 408 -13.42 -0.22 -22.22
CA PHE A 408 -13.74 1.17 -22.55
C PHE A 408 -15.02 1.28 -23.40
N MET A 409 -16.04 1.89 -22.84
CA MET A 409 -17.25 2.31 -23.54
C MET A 409 -17.11 3.75 -24.06
N ALA A 410 -16.00 4.03 -24.79
CA ALA A 410 -15.65 5.35 -25.31
C ALA A 410 -15.56 5.27 -26.84
N PRO A 411 -16.62 5.67 -27.57
CA PRO A 411 -16.65 5.54 -29.04
C PRO A 411 -15.62 6.43 -29.75
N PHE A 412 -15.17 7.51 -29.11
CA PHE A 412 -14.16 8.43 -29.63
C PHE A 412 -12.73 7.91 -29.55
N LEU A 413 -12.46 6.81 -28.83
CA LEU A 413 -11.14 6.18 -28.75
C LEU A 413 -10.98 5.11 -29.82
N SER A 414 -9.77 5.01 -30.41
CA SER A 414 -9.45 3.99 -31.41
C SER A 414 -9.65 2.57 -30.86
N SER A 415 -10.06 1.64 -31.72
CA SER A 415 -10.27 0.25 -31.32
C SER A 415 -8.98 -0.43 -30.84
N SER A 416 -7.83 -0.06 -31.41
CA SER A 416 -6.52 -0.58 -31.02
C SER A 416 -6.11 -0.10 -29.62
N PHE A 417 -6.38 1.16 -29.26
CA PHE A 417 -6.15 1.68 -27.92
C PHE A 417 -7.05 0.99 -26.90
N ARG A 418 -8.36 0.90 -27.16
CA ARG A 418 -9.32 0.24 -26.25
C ARG A 418 -8.97 -1.22 -25.95
N LYS A 419 -8.42 -1.96 -26.92
CA LYS A 419 -8.04 -3.37 -26.75
C LYS A 419 -6.73 -3.54 -25.96
N ARG A 420 -5.82 -2.56 -26.02
CA ARG A 420 -4.53 -2.63 -25.31
C ARG A 420 -4.64 -2.32 -23.82
N GLN A 421 -5.62 -1.53 -23.41
CA GLN A 421 -5.76 -1.07 -22.04
C GLN A 421 -6.61 -2.01 -21.17
N THR A 422 -6.20 -2.16 -19.91
CA THR A 422 -6.96 -2.82 -18.85
C THR A 422 -7.96 -1.83 -18.30
N ALA A 423 -9.11 -1.68 -18.94
CA ALA A 423 -10.04 -0.62 -18.59
C ALA A 423 -11.43 -1.13 -18.29
N ASN A 424 -12.11 -0.41 -17.39
CA ASN A 424 -13.51 -0.55 -17.09
C ASN A 424 -14.22 0.79 -17.32
N SER A 425 -15.48 0.72 -17.75
CA SER A 425 -16.40 1.86 -17.76
C SER A 425 -17.48 1.61 -16.72
N GLU A 426 -17.80 2.59 -15.93
CA GLU A 426 -18.76 2.50 -14.82
C GLU A 426 -19.85 3.56 -15.00
N LEU A 427 -21.10 3.14 -14.92
CA LEU A 427 -22.26 4.01 -14.75
C LEU A 427 -22.81 3.77 -13.35
N SER A 428 -22.93 4.81 -12.55
CA SER A 428 -23.60 4.75 -11.25
C SER A 428 -24.76 5.74 -11.18
N VAL A 429 -25.81 5.36 -10.48
CA VAL A 429 -26.96 6.21 -10.13
C VAL A 429 -27.26 5.94 -8.67
N SER A 430 -27.36 6.98 -7.86
CA SER A 430 -27.72 6.84 -6.46
C SER A 430 -28.76 7.88 -6.04
N TRP A 431 -29.56 7.49 -5.07
CA TRP A 431 -30.50 8.35 -4.35
C TRP A 431 -30.28 8.18 -2.87
N ASP A 432 -30.04 9.29 -2.18
CA ASP A 432 -29.71 9.33 -0.77
C ASP A 432 -30.67 10.27 -0.03
N LEU A 433 -31.23 9.77 1.08
CA LEU A 433 -32.17 10.48 1.95
C LEU A 433 -31.55 10.61 3.32
N GLN A 434 -31.21 11.82 3.71
CA GLN A 434 -30.65 12.16 5.01
C GLN A 434 -31.65 12.96 5.81
N ASN A 435 -32.06 12.44 6.95
CA ASN A 435 -32.92 13.10 7.89
C ASN A 435 -32.15 13.39 9.18
N ARG A 436 -31.82 14.65 9.38
CA ARG A 436 -31.25 15.18 10.61
C ARG A 436 -32.29 16.04 11.34
N PRO A 437 -32.13 16.25 12.63
CA PRO A 437 -33.02 17.16 13.39
C PRO A 437 -33.02 18.58 12.85
N GLU A 438 -31.88 19.02 12.29
CA GLU A 438 -31.66 20.37 11.75
C GLU A 438 -32.21 20.53 10.34
N PHE A 439 -32.15 19.47 9.52
CA PHE A 439 -32.54 19.50 8.11
C PHE A 439 -32.88 18.14 7.54
N HIS A 440 -33.66 18.15 6.48
CA HIS A 440 -33.81 17.00 5.58
C HIS A 440 -33.07 17.30 4.27
N ARG A 441 -32.25 16.36 3.83
CA ARG A 441 -31.48 16.47 2.60
C ARG A 441 -31.76 15.29 1.69
N ARG A 442 -31.87 15.56 0.41
CA ARG A 442 -32.07 14.56 -0.64
C ARG A 442 -30.98 14.76 -1.68
N VAL A 443 -30.23 13.72 -1.97
CA VAL A 443 -29.14 13.78 -2.94
C VAL A 443 -29.39 12.77 -4.04
N PHE A 444 -29.48 13.25 -5.26
CA PHE A 444 -29.47 12.41 -6.46
C PHE A 444 -28.11 12.54 -7.13
N SER A 445 -27.44 11.40 -7.38
CA SER A 445 -26.14 11.40 -8.03
C SER A 445 -26.16 10.46 -9.23
N THR A 446 -25.48 10.86 -10.30
CA THR A 446 -25.20 10.00 -11.43
C THR A 446 -23.81 10.27 -11.96
N ALA A 447 -23.05 9.21 -12.28
CA ALA A 447 -21.69 9.37 -12.76
C ALA A 447 -21.35 8.37 -13.85
N TRP A 448 -20.58 8.84 -14.84
CA TRP A 448 -19.94 8.02 -15.85
C TRP A 448 -18.41 8.12 -15.69
N ARG A 449 -17.76 6.98 -15.35
CA ARG A 449 -16.35 6.92 -15.00
C ARG A 449 -15.62 5.91 -15.86
N TYR A 450 -14.37 6.23 -16.18
CA TYR A 450 -13.43 5.31 -16.77
C TYR A 450 -12.31 5.02 -15.77
N ARG A 451 -11.95 3.76 -15.62
CA ARG A 451 -10.81 3.33 -14.78
C ARG A 451 -9.93 2.39 -15.58
N TRP A 452 -8.64 2.60 -15.56
CA TRP A 452 -7.69 1.70 -16.17
C TRP A 452 -6.41 1.61 -15.35
N THR A 453 -5.69 0.51 -15.49
CA THR A 453 -4.46 0.24 -14.74
C THR A 453 -3.35 -0.14 -15.70
N ASP A 454 -2.13 0.30 -15.36
CA ASP A 454 -0.88 -0.16 -15.96
C ASP A 454 -0.03 -0.83 -14.88
N PRO A 455 -0.14 -2.16 -14.71
CA PRO A 455 0.60 -2.87 -13.67
C PRO A 455 2.12 -2.83 -13.82
N ARG A 456 2.64 -2.61 -15.06
CA ARG A 456 4.08 -2.54 -15.31
C ARG A 456 4.72 -1.29 -14.69
N HIS A 457 3.98 -0.18 -14.71
CA HIS A 457 4.43 1.10 -14.17
C HIS A 457 3.78 1.42 -12.82
N HIS A 458 3.06 0.46 -12.22
CA HIS A 458 2.36 0.65 -10.94
C HIS A 458 1.37 1.82 -10.93
N LEU A 459 0.74 2.10 -12.08
CA LEU A 459 -0.17 3.23 -12.29
C LEU A 459 -1.62 2.77 -12.37
N ALA A 460 -2.50 3.50 -11.68
CA ALA A 460 -3.95 3.41 -11.83
C ALA A 460 -4.52 4.79 -12.15
N TRP A 461 -5.40 4.82 -13.16
CA TRP A 461 -5.99 6.04 -13.69
C TRP A 461 -7.50 6.02 -13.50
N ARG A 462 -8.06 7.18 -13.22
CA ARG A 462 -9.50 7.41 -13.17
C ARG A 462 -9.83 8.66 -13.97
N PHE A 463 -10.86 8.59 -14.82
CA PHE A 463 -11.41 9.73 -15.51
C PHE A 463 -12.91 9.75 -15.30
N ASP A 464 -13.39 10.72 -14.56
CA ASP A 464 -14.80 11.01 -14.35
C ASP A 464 -15.24 11.93 -15.48
N LEU A 465 -15.85 11.35 -16.53
CA LEU A 465 -16.31 12.10 -17.70
C LEU A 465 -17.47 13.02 -17.33
N LEU A 466 -18.36 12.52 -16.50
CA LEU A 466 -19.49 13.26 -15.96
C LEU A 466 -19.78 12.72 -14.58
N ASP A 467 -19.88 13.60 -13.61
CA ASP A 467 -20.35 13.31 -12.26
C ASP A 467 -21.28 14.45 -11.84
N LEU A 468 -22.56 14.10 -11.71
CA LEU A 468 -23.62 15.03 -11.44
C LEU A 468 -24.19 14.73 -10.07
N ASN A 469 -24.26 15.75 -9.22
CA ASN A 469 -24.86 15.69 -7.90
C ASN A 469 -25.92 16.80 -7.79
N TYR A 470 -27.14 16.40 -7.56
CA TYR A 470 -28.27 17.28 -7.29
C TYR A 470 -28.62 17.17 -5.82
N VAL A 471 -28.41 18.25 -5.07
CA VAL A 471 -28.73 18.37 -3.66
C VAL A 471 -30.00 19.19 -3.50
N TYR A 472 -30.99 18.63 -2.84
CA TYR A 472 -32.27 19.27 -2.54
C TYR A 472 -32.54 19.24 -1.05
N MET A 473 -32.91 20.40 -0.49
CA MET A 473 -33.16 20.62 0.93
C MET A 473 -34.67 20.88 1.15
N PRO A 474 -35.52 19.84 1.27
CA PRO A 474 -36.97 20.01 1.36
C PRO A 474 -37.40 20.66 2.66
N TRP A 475 -36.61 20.58 3.71
CA TRP A 475 -36.95 21.12 5.02
C TRP A 475 -35.69 21.47 5.81
N ILE A 476 -35.76 22.61 6.50
CA ILE A 476 -34.79 23.07 7.47
C ILE A 476 -35.55 23.49 8.72
N SER A 477 -35.08 23.13 9.90
CA SER A 477 -35.69 23.51 11.19
C SER A 477 -35.81 25.03 11.32
N GLU A 478 -36.97 25.53 11.70
CA GLU A 478 -37.20 26.98 11.89
C GLU A 478 -36.31 27.56 13.01
N THR A 479 -36.05 26.77 14.07
CA THR A 479 -35.12 27.15 15.13
C THR A 479 -33.69 27.27 14.58
N PHE A 480 -33.26 26.28 13.85
CA PHE A 480 -31.91 26.27 13.22
C PHE A 480 -31.77 27.43 12.22
N LYS A 481 -32.80 27.65 11.41
CA LYS A 481 -32.85 28.74 10.45
C LYS A 481 -32.73 30.10 11.10
N ARG A 482 -33.52 30.33 12.14
CA ARG A 482 -33.52 31.60 12.92
C ARG A 482 -32.17 31.81 13.61
N ASP A 483 -31.64 30.79 14.30
CA ASP A 483 -30.49 30.94 15.19
C ASP A 483 -29.15 30.93 14.43
N TYR A 484 -29.10 30.31 13.25
CA TYR A 484 -27.86 30.14 12.50
C TYR A 484 -27.87 30.71 11.08
N LEU A 485 -29.02 30.83 10.40
CA LEU A 485 -29.07 31.25 8.99
C LEU A 485 -29.62 32.67 8.79
N ASP A 486 -30.60 33.09 9.57
CA ASP A 486 -31.34 34.36 9.43
C ASP A 486 -30.95 35.42 10.46
N ASP A 487 -30.12 35.09 11.46
CA ASP A 487 -29.61 36.03 12.42
C ASP A 487 -28.81 37.14 11.73
N VAL A 488 -29.18 38.40 11.98
CA VAL A 488 -28.57 39.57 11.30
C VAL A 488 -27.14 39.77 11.76
N ASP A 489 -26.81 39.37 13.00
CA ASP A 489 -25.48 39.52 13.60
C ASP A 489 -24.55 38.32 13.25
N ASN A 490 -25.11 37.21 12.76
CA ASN A 490 -24.38 35.97 12.47
C ASN A 490 -24.65 35.46 11.05
N ARG A 491 -24.71 36.35 10.05
CA ARG A 491 -24.89 35.98 8.64
C ARG A 491 -23.64 35.33 8.07
N ASN A 492 -23.50 34.05 8.35
CA ASN A 492 -22.42 33.25 7.80
C ASN A 492 -22.73 32.80 6.36
N ALA A 493 -22.08 33.40 5.39
CA ALA A 493 -22.27 33.09 3.96
C ALA A 493 -21.91 31.64 3.66
N ILE A 494 -20.94 31.05 4.36
CA ILE A 494 -20.50 29.66 4.20
C ILE A 494 -21.56 28.72 4.73
N LEU A 495 -22.09 29.00 5.91
CA LEU A 495 -23.13 28.21 6.54
C LEU A 495 -24.40 28.20 5.65
N ARG A 496 -24.84 29.37 5.24
CA ARG A 496 -26.03 29.52 4.40
C ARG A 496 -25.95 28.72 3.10
N TYR A 497 -24.80 28.79 2.41
CA TYR A 497 -24.59 28.06 1.16
C TYR A 497 -24.67 26.54 1.31
N ASN A 498 -24.41 26.02 2.52
CA ASN A 498 -24.47 24.58 2.82
C ASN A 498 -25.91 24.04 2.93
N TYR A 499 -26.87 24.94 3.15
CA TYR A 499 -28.29 24.59 3.35
C TYR A 499 -29.18 25.08 2.20
N GLU A 500 -28.59 25.40 1.06
CA GLU A 500 -29.30 25.74 -0.17
C GLU A 500 -29.33 24.52 -1.14
N ASP A 501 -30.32 24.54 -2.03
CA ASP A 501 -30.34 23.61 -3.15
C ASP A 501 -29.14 23.84 -4.05
N LEU A 502 -28.46 22.78 -4.44
CA LEU A 502 -27.21 22.90 -5.17
C LEU A 502 -27.10 21.86 -6.27
N PHE A 503 -26.65 22.32 -7.43
CA PHE A 503 -26.36 21.48 -8.57
C PHE A 503 -24.85 21.47 -8.84
N ILE A 504 -24.22 20.29 -8.76
CA ILE A 504 -22.80 20.11 -9.02
C ILE A 504 -22.63 19.18 -10.21
N MET A 505 -22.12 19.71 -11.31
CA MET A 505 -21.75 18.94 -12.49
C MET A 505 -20.25 19.07 -12.70
N LYS A 506 -19.52 17.98 -12.48
CA LYS A 506 -18.05 17.98 -12.48
C LYS A 506 -17.48 16.97 -13.46
N MET A 507 -16.28 17.26 -13.90
CA MET A 507 -15.34 16.34 -14.55
C MET A 507 -14.13 16.17 -13.64
N GLY A 508 -13.55 14.98 -13.62
CA GLY A 508 -12.42 14.67 -12.74
C GLY A 508 -11.39 13.77 -13.41
N PHE A 509 -10.15 13.93 -12.97
CA PHE A 509 -9.04 13.07 -13.36
C PHE A 509 -8.26 12.67 -12.12
N GLY A 510 -8.02 11.37 -11.96
CA GLY A 510 -7.27 10.82 -10.85
C GLY A 510 -6.12 9.93 -11.35
N LEU A 511 -4.98 10.05 -10.70
CA LEU A 511 -3.80 9.22 -10.89
C LEU A 511 -3.37 8.66 -9.55
N THR A 512 -3.12 7.35 -9.50
CA THR A 512 -2.51 6.68 -8.34
C THR A 512 -1.30 5.89 -8.81
N TYR A 513 -0.15 6.15 -8.18
CA TYR A 513 1.06 5.35 -8.30
C TYR A 513 1.34 4.67 -6.97
N SER A 514 1.75 3.40 -6.96
CA SER A 514 2.19 2.73 -5.75
C SER A 514 3.06 1.53 -6.08
N ASP A 515 4.32 1.55 -5.62
CA ASP A 515 5.29 0.46 -5.78
C ASP A 515 5.58 -0.29 -4.46
N GLY A 516 4.87 0.06 -3.38
CA GLY A 516 5.05 -0.51 -2.04
C GLY A 516 6.10 0.22 -1.18
N VAL A 517 6.82 1.19 -1.74
CA VAL A 517 7.72 2.13 -1.04
C VAL A 517 7.16 3.54 -1.14
N ASP A 518 6.88 3.96 -2.35
CA ASP A 518 6.29 5.26 -2.68
C ASP A 518 4.83 5.10 -3.11
N ALA A 519 3.96 5.96 -2.61
CA ALA A 519 2.58 6.09 -3.07
C ALA A 519 2.28 7.56 -3.38
N ILE A 520 1.76 7.81 -4.58
CA ILE A 520 1.35 9.15 -5.04
C ILE A 520 -0.11 9.07 -5.45
N ARG A 521 -0.92 10.00 -4.96
CA ARG A 521 -2.29 10.21 -5.43
C ARG A 521 -2.43 11.65 -5.89
N LEU A 522 -2.93 11.80 -7.10
CA LEU A 522 -3.21 13.11 -7.69
C LEU A 522 -4.66 13.10 -8.15
N ASN A 523 -5.44 14.11 -7.76
CA ASN A 523 -6.79 14.32 -8.24
C ASN A 523 -6.94 15.76 -8.74
N VAL A 524 -7.57 15.90 -9.89
CA VAL A 524 -7.95 17.20 -10.47
C VAL A 524 -9.45 17.15 -10.74
N GLU A 525 -10.18 18.15 -10.29
CA GLU A 525 -11.63 18.25 -10.46
C GLU A 525 -12.00 19.64 -10.96
N SER A 526 -12.90 19.70 -11.91
CA SER A 526 -13.44 20.94 -12.47
C SER A 526 -14.95 20.85 -12.54
N ALA A 527 -15.65 21.75 -11.88
CA ALA A 527 -17.11 21.77 -11.81
C ALA A 527 -17.71 23.01 -12.46
N GLY A 528 -18.91 22.86 -13.02
CA GLY A 528 -19.75 23.94 -13.57
C GLY A 528 -19.31 24.53 -14.90
N ASN A 529 -18.11 24.19 -15.41
CA ASN A 529 -17.57 24.80 -16.63
C ASN A 529 -18.37 24.42 -17.88
N LEU A 530 -18.83 23.17 -17.99
CA LEU A 530 -19.71 22.77 -19.09
C LEU A 530 -21.02 23.55 -19.08
N LEU A 531 -21.66 23.68 -17.92
CA LEU A 531 -22.90 24.45 -17.78
C LEU A 531 -22.68 25.91 -18.07
N SER A 532 -21.58 26.49 -17.58
CA SER A 532 -21.22 27.90 -17.86
C SER A 532 -20.98 28.13 -19.35
N GLY A 533 -20.29 27.24 -20.05
CA GLY A 533 -20.03 27.33 -21.50
C GLY A 533 -21.31 27.32 -22.34
N PHE A 534 -22.30 26.53 -21.94
CA PHE A 534 -23.59 26.46 -22.64
C PHE A 534 -24.67 27.39 -22.10
N SER A 535 -24.42 28.14 -21.01
CA SER A 535 -25.40 28.93 -20.30
C SER A 535 -26.09 30.01 -21.15
N ASN A 536 -25.36 30.66 -22.04
CA ASN A 536 -25.90 31.68 -22.95
C ASN A 536 -26.78 31.01 -24.06
N THR A 537 -26.28 29.90 -24.62
CA THR A 537 -26.96 29.17 -25.70
C THR A 537 -28.26 28.54 -25.21
N LEU A 538 -28.30 28.06 -23.98
CA LEU A 538 -29.46 27.42 -23.36
C LEU A 538 -30.35 28.41 -22.60
N GLY A 539 -30.02 29.70 -22.56
CA GLY A 539 -30.86 30.74 -21.96
C GLY A 539 -31.05 30.59 -20.44
N PHE A 540 -29.97 30.30 -19.68
CA PHE A 540 -30.07 30.13 -18.24
C PHE A 540 -30.53 31.41 -17.55
N LYS A 541 -31.49 31.28 -16.62
CA LYS A 541 -31.98 32.39 -15.81
C LYS A 541 -30.96 32.78 -14.74
N ILE A 542 -31.05 34.04 -14.31
CA ILE A 542 -30.23 34.57 -13.20
C ILE A 542 -31.17 34.72 -11.99
N ASN A 543 -30.75 34.21 -10.83
CA ASN A 543 -31.51 34.35 -9.58
C ASN A 543 -31.28 35.75 -8.94
N ALA A 544 -31.94 36.01 -7.80
CA ALA A 544 -31.83 37.28 -7.09
C ALA A 544 -30.41 37.55 -6.54
N GLN A 545 -29.61 36.51 -6.37
CA GLN A 545 -28.21 36.57 -5.91
C GLN A 545 -27.20 36.78 -7.06
N GLY A 546 -27.69 36.95 -8.30
CA GLY A 546 -26.85 37.15 -9.48
C GLY A 546 -26.22 35.86 -10.05
N GLN A 547 -26.62 34.68 -9.56
CA GLN A 547 -26.11 33.41 -10.02
C GLN A 547 -26.97 32.85 -11.18
N ARG A 548 -26.33 32.25 -12.16
CA ARG A 548 -27.01 31.52 -13.24
C ARG A 548 -27.56 30.20 -12.71
N THR A 549 -28.77 29.86 -13.13
CA THR A 549 -29.48 28.66 -12.66
C THR A 549 -29.70 27.68 -13.78
N PHE A 550 -29.52 26.40 -13.49
CA PHE A 550 -29.96 25.27 -14.31
C PHE A 550 -31.10 24.57 -13.58
N LEU A 551 -32.23 24.35 -14.26
CA LEU A 551 -33.46 23.84 -13.65
C LEU A 551 -33.94 24.67 -12.42
N ASN A 552 -33.74 25.99 -12.46
CA ASN A 552 -34.05 26.97 -11.41
C ASN A 552 -33.13 26.81 -10.14
N ILE A 553 -32.04 26.08 -10.20
CA ILE A 553 -31.09 25.84 -9.11
C ILE A 553 -29.73 26.39 -9.50
N ALA A 554 -29.06 27.07 -8.56
CA ALA A 554 -27.70 27.56 -8.78
C ALA A 554 -26.73 26.38 -8.93
N TYR A 555 -25.85 26.45 -9.91
CA TYR A 555 -24.81 25.41 -10.06
C TYR A 555 -23.46 25.90 -9.50
N ALA A 556 -22.76 24.95 -8.86
CA ALA A 556 -21.41 25.23 -8.35
C ALA A 556 -20.40 25.29 -9.49
N GLN A 557 -19.48 26.28 -9.39
CA GLN A 557 -18.37 26.45 -10.33
C GLN A 557 -17.07 26.62 -9.58
N TYR A 558 -16.16 25.60 -9.70
CA TYR A 558 -14.87 25.58 -9.02
C TYR A 558 -13.86 24.68 -9.74
N ALA A 559 -12.59 24.86 -9.38
CA ALA A 559 -11.51 23.95 -9.71
C ALA A 559 -10.89 23.44 -8.41
N LYS A 560 -10.53 22.15 -8.37
CA LYS A 560 -9.92 21.50 -7.22
C LYS A 560 -8.74 20.64 -7.64
N PHE A 561 -7.67 20.69 -6.87
CA PHE A 561 -6.45 19.93 -7.05
C PHE A 561 -6.06 19.32 -5.70
N ASP A 562 -5.83 18.01 -5.66
CA ASP A 562 -5.33 17.29 -4.49
C ASP A 562 -4.08 16.50 -4.88
N PHE A 563 -3.05 16.60 -4.06
CA PHE A 563 -1.81 15.85 -4.18
C PHE A 563 -1.46 15.23 -2.84
N ASP A 564 -1.31 13.91 -2.81
CA ASP A 564 -0.95 13.12 -1.63
C ASP A 564 0.26 12.26 -1.97
N TYR A 565 1.28 12.30 -1.15
CA TYR A 565 2.51 11.53 -1.30
C TYR A 565 2.86 10.86 0.01
N THR A 566 3.08 9.55 -0.05
CA THR A 566 3.54 8.74 1.08
C THR A 566 4.79 7.97 0.69
N ARG A 567 5.79 7.96 1.56
CA ARG A 567 7.01 7.15 1.42
C ARG A 567 7.27 6.32 2.65
N LEU A 568 7.49 5.02 2.46
CA LEU A 568 7.81 4.07 3.52
C LEU A 568 9.29 3.65 3.44
N ILE A 569 10.10 4.12 4.37
CA ILE A 569 11.53 3.78 4.51
C ILE A 569 11.65 2.67 5.54
N ARG A 570 11.94 1.45 5.12
CA ARG A 570 12.17 0.32 6.02
C ARG A 570 13.64 0.25 6.40
N PHE A 571 13.93 0.29 7.69
CA PHE A 571 15.29 0.13 8.22
C PHE A 571 15.63 -1.35 8.44
N ASP A 572 14.64 -2.12 8.87
CA ASP A 572 14.70 -3.57 9.06
C ASP A 572 13.28 -4.17 9.07
N ASP A 573 13.14 -5.47 9.34
CA ASP A 573 11.85 -6.19 9.38
C ASP A 573 10.87 -5.66 10.44
N ARG A 574 11.31 -4.80 11.36
CA ARG A 574 10.53 -4.30 12.49
C ARG A 574 10.37 -2.80 12.52
N ASN A 575 11.30 -2.09 11.91
CA ASN A 575 11.42 -0.65 12.04
C ASN A 575 11.26 0.02 10.69
N ALA A 576 10.36 0.99 10.62
CA ALA A 576 10.13 1.78 9.43
C ALA A 576 9.83 3.24 9.78
N LEU A 577 10.17 4.14 8.88
CA LEU A 577 9.77 5.53 8.90
C LEU A 577 8.81 5.78 7.74
N ALA A 578 7.59 6.22 8.05
CA ALA A 578 6.61 6.67 7.07
C ALA A 578 6.62 8.19 7.02
N LEU A 579 6.76 8.74 5.82
CA LEU A 579 6.68 10.17 5.53
C LEU A 579 5.45 10.41 4.67
N HIS A 580 4.70 11.46 4.98
CA HIS A 580 3.49 11.83 4.25
C HIS A 580 3.45 13.33 4.00
N ALA A 581 2.99 13.73 2.81
CA ALA A 581 2.75 15.11 2.44
C ALA A 581 1.44 15.21 1.67
N ASP A 582 0.53 16.06 2.12
CA ASP A 582 -0.78 16.32 1.50
C ASP A 582 -0.93 17.80 1.18
N LEU A 583 -1.28 18.11 -0.07
CA LEU A 583 -1.56 19.43 -0.56
C LEU A 583 -2.90 19.43 -1.29
N GLY A 584 -3.84 20.21 -0.79
CA GLY A 584 -5.14 20.41 -1.41
C GLY A 584 -5.39 21.88 -1.71
N VAL A 585 -5.87 22.19 -2.93
CA VAL A 585 -6.24 23.54 -3.35
C VAL A 585 -7.58 23.48 -4.06
N ALA A 586 -8.55 24.25 -3.61
CA ALA A 586 -9.85 24.36 -4.25
C ALA A 586 -10.24 25.84 -4.39
N TYR A 587 -10.62 26.26 -5.58
CA TYR A 587 -10.90 27.67 -5.86
C TYR A 587 -12.27 27.84 -6.50
N PRO A 588 -13.23 28.52 -5.83
CA PRO A 588 -14.52 28.88 -6.41
C PRO A 588 -14.39 30.09 -7.33
N TYR A 589 -15.03 30.06 -8.48
CA TYR A 589 -15.04 31.17 -9.43
C TYR A 589 -16.35 31.24 -10.23
N GLY A 590 -16.50 32.25 -11.05
CA GLY A 590 -17.67 32.40 -11.95
C GLY A 590 -18.99 32.44 -11.19
N ASN A 591 -19.77 31.38 -11.28
CA ASN A 591 -21.09 31.26 -10.67
C ASN A 591 -21.06 31.02 -9.14
N SER A 592 -19.89 30.69 -8.58
CA SER A 592 -19.73 30.40 -7.15
C SER A 592 -18.80 31.40 -6.48
N THR A 593 -19.24 31.96 -5.36
CA THR A 593 -18.44 32.79 -4.45
C THR A 593 -17.80 31.99 -3.32
N VAL A 594 -18.41 30.88 -2.96
CA VAL A 594 -18.01 29.96 -1.88
C VAL A 594 -17.98 28.54 -2.44
N LEU A 595 -17.09 27.70 -1.92
CA LEU A 595 -17.06 26.26 -2.24
C LEU A 595 -18.21 25.52 -1.55
N PRO A 596 -18.81 24.50 -2.18
CA PRO A 596 -19.66 23.56 -1.48
C PRO A 596 -18.92 22.95 -0.29
N PHE A 597 -19.63 22.81 0.82
CA PHE A 597 -19.04 22.32 2.08
C PHE A 597 -18.28 20.98 1.89
N GLU A 598 -18.83 20.05 1.13
CA GLU A 598 -18.23 18.75 0.83
C GLU A 598 -16.92 18.85 0.04
N LYS A 599 -16.62 20.02 -0.53
CA LYS A 599 -15.41 20.26 -1.32
C LYS A 599 -14.36 21.06 -0.57
N ARG A 600 -14.73 21.61 0.58
CA ARG A 600 -13.79 22.32 1.46
C ARG A 600 -12.91 21.35 2.23
N TYR A 601 -11.77 21.84 2.66
CA TYR A 601 -10.83 21.10 3.48
C TYR A 601 -11.05 21.38 4.96
N PHE A 602 -10.68 20.41 5.78
CA PHE A 602 -10.58 20.54 7.22
C PHE A 602 -9.32 19.85 7.72
N SER A 603 -8.81 20.23 8.88
CA SER A 603 -7.61 19.70 9.48
C SER A 603 -7.86 19.31 10.96
N GLY A 604 -6.93 18.50 11.49
CA GLY A 604 -7.08 17.83 12.79
C GLY A 604 -7.67 16.42 12.66
N GLY A 605 -7.59 15.67 13.74
CA GLY A 605 -8.04 14.28 13.81
C GLY A 605 -6.93 13.25 13.49
N ALA A 606 -7.32 11.99 13.51
CA ALA A 606 -6.41 10.85 13.48
C ALA A 606 -5.54 10.72 12.22
N ASN A 607 -5.92 11.35 11.08
CA ASN A 607 -5.24 11.21 9.78
C ASN A 607 -4.67 12.54 9.25
N SER A 608 -4.55 13.58 10.08
CA SER A 608 -4.01 14.87 9.73
C SER A 608 -3.06 15.32 10.85
N VAL A 609 -3.29 16.46 11.50
CA VAL A 609 -2.49 16.97 12.62
C VAL A 609 -3.08 16.48 13.95
N ARG A 610 -2.51 15.42 14.53
CA ARG A 610 -3.07 14.64 15.65
C ARG A 610 -3.03 15.34 17.02
N GLY A 611 -2.56 16.57 17.09
CA GLY A 611 -2.69 17.42 18.30
C GLY A 611 -4.07 18.04 18.48
N TRP A 612 -4.94 17.96 17.47
CA TRP A 612 -6.29 18.53 17.46
C TRP A 612 -7.34 17.46 17.18
N GLY A 613 -8.52 17.63 17.73
CA GLY A 613 -9.69 16.85 17.35
C GLY A 613 -10.07 17.07 15.87
N VAL A 614 -11.03 16.28 15.39
CA VAL A 614 -11.52 16.39 14.01
C VAL A 614 -12.14 17.76 13.79
N ARG A 615 -11.68 18.49 12.77
CA ARG A 615 -12.15 19.86 12.43
C ARG A 615 -11.91 20.90 13.52
N GLU A 616 -10.91 20.74 14.35
CA GLU A 616 -10.57 21.74 15.38
C GLU A 616 -9.43 22.67 15.00
N LEU A 617 -8.76 22.43 13.87
CA LEU A 617 -7.59 23.21 13.44
C LEU A 617 -7.93 24.10 12.25
N GLY A 618 -7.57 25.38 12.37
CA GLY A 618 -7.64 26.39 11.30
C GLY A 618 -9.06 26.94 11.05
N PRO A 619 -9.26 27.69 9.97
CA PRO A 619 -8.25 28.09 8.98
C PRO A 619 -7.26 29.16 9.48
N GLY A 620 -6.01 29.00 9.08
CA GLY A 620 -4.94 29.93 9.46
C GLY A 620 -4.82 30.12 10.98
N GLY A 621 -4.94 31.36 11.44
CA GLY A 621 -4.98 31.73 12.85
C GLY A 621 -6.40 31.91 13.45
N TYR A 622 -7.44 31.38 12.80
CA TYR A 622 -8.82 31.50 13.28
C TYR A 622 -9.04 30.68 14.56
N LYS A 623 -9.65 31.30 15.57
CA LYS A 623 -9.88 30.69 16.90
C LYS A 623 -11.27 30.09 17.11
N GLY A 624 -12.18 30.24 16.16
CA GLY A 624 -13.60 30.03 16.35
C GLY A 624 -14.29 31.29 16.92
N ASN A 625 -15.60 31.26 16.98
CA ASN A 625 -16.40 32.35 17.58
C ASN A 625 -16.35 32.24 19.11
N ASP A 626 -15.98 33.34 19.78
CA ASP A 626 -15.84 33.42 21.25
C ASP A 626 -14.90 32.36 21.87
N GLY A 627 -13.91 31.87 21.09
CA GLY A 627 -13.00 30.82 21.55
C GLY A 627 -13.61 29.42 21.62
N ARG A 628 -14.84 29.24 21.16
CA ARG A 628 -15.50 27.93 21.00
C ARG A 628 -15.20 27.36 19.62
N ILE A 629 -15.14 26.02 19.55
CA ILE A 629 -14.94 25.31 18.29
C ILE A 629 -16.20 25.47 17.44
N ASP A 630 -16.04 26.06 16.25
CA ASP A 630 -17.10 26.17 15.26
C ASP A 630 -16.76 25.26 14.06
N PHE A 631 -17.20 24.02 14.12
CA PHE A 631 -16.90 22.99 13.11
C PHE A 631 -17.28 23.37 11.67
N ILE A 632 -18.21 24.31 11.51
CA ILE A 632 -18.69 24.74 10.19
C ILE A 632 -17.71 25.76 9.60
N ASN A 633 -17.25 26.69 10.42
CA ASN A 633 -16.30 27.72 10.02
C ASN A 633 -14.85 27.24 10.03
N GLN A 634 -14.54 26.11 10.69
CA GLN A 634 -13.20 25.51 10.67
C GLN A 634 -12.97 24.68 9.40
N THR A 635 -13.18 25.30 8.26
CA THR A 635 -12.97 24.75 6.93
C THR A 635 -12.19 25.72 6.06
N GLY A 636 -11.41 25.23 5.10
CA GLY A 636 -10.57 26.02 4.21
C GLY A 636 -10.68 25.63 2.75
N ASP A 637 -10.06 26.44 1.91
CA ASP A 637 -9.97 26.25 0.45
C ASP A 637 -8.58 25.69 0.06
N LEU A 638 -7.60 25.79 0.97
CA LEU A 638 -6.25 25.26 0.83
C LEU A 638 -5.92 24.42 2.06
N LYS A 639 -5.29 23.28 1.86
CA LYS A 639 -4.79 22.38 2.91
C LYS A 639 -3.33 22.06 2.65
N PHE A 640 -2.56 21.97 3.71
CA PHE A 640 -1.18 21.50 3.67
C PHE A 640 -0.89 20.72 4.94
N ASP A 641 -0.54 19.42 4.81
CA ASP A 641 -0.14 18.55 5.91
C ASP A 641 1.21 17.88 5.60
N LEU A 642 2.05 17.78 6.61
CA LEU A 642 3.30 17.01 6.62
C LEU A 642 3.31 16.12 7.86
N ASN A 643 3.53 14.83 7.68
CA ASN A 643 3.56 13.86 8.77
C ASN A 643 4.81 12.98 8.66
N ALA A 644 5.44 12.73 9.79
CA ALA A 644 6.54 11.78 9.93
C ALA A 644 6.21 10.83 11.07
N GLU A 645 6.25 9.52 10.80
CA GLU A 645 5.88 8.50 11.75
C GLU A 645 6.87 7.36 11.75
N TYR A 646 7.59 7.20 12.86
CA TYR A 646 8.42 6.04 13.12
C TYR A 646 7.57 4.90 13.66
N ARG A 647 7.57 3.76 13.00
CA ARG A 647 6.80 2.55 13.32
C ARG A 647 7.74 1.45 13.76
N THR A 648 7.40 0.75 14.84
CA THR A 648 8.19 -0.37 15.35
C THR A 648 7.30 -1.51 15.81
N SER A 649 7.61 -2.74 15.39
CA SER A 649 6.92 -3.93 15.90
C SER A 649 7.41 -4.25 17.30
N LEU A 650 6.51 -4.33 18.27
CA LEU A 650 6.82 -4.61 19.67
C LEU A 650 6.81 -6.12 19.95
N PHE A 651 5.66 -6.65 20.27
CA PHE A 651 5.47 -8.07 20.55
C PHE A 651 4.08 -8.51 20.09
N TRP A 652 3.90 -9.79 19.77
CA TRP A 652 2.68 -10.36 19.25
C TRP A 652 2.13 -9.52 18.08
N LYS A 653 0.97 -8.95 18.20
CA LYS A 653 0.30 -8.07 17.23
C LYS A 653 0.43 -6.57 17.58
N PHE A 654 1.16 -6.24 18.64
CA PHE A 654 1.36 -4.86 19.04
C PHE A 654 2.48 -4.18 18.25
N GLU A 655 2.18 -2.99 17.77
CA GLU A 655 3.14 -2.08 17.14
C GLU A 655 3.12 -0.74 17.88
N GLY A 656 4.27 -0.13 18.03
CA GLY A 656 4.42 1.23 18.58
C GLY A 656 4.68 2.22 17.47
N ALA A 657 4.25 3.46 17.64
CA ALA A 657 4.60 4.56 16.77
C ALA A 657 4.97 5.82 17.57
N LEU A 658 5.90 6.59 17.01
CA LEU A 658 6.19 7.95 17.41
C LEU A 658 5.96 8.84 16.19
N PHE A 659 5.31 9.97 16.38
CA PHE A 659 4.97 10.83 15.26
C PHE A 659 5.19 12.31 15.53
N VAL A 660 5.42 13.04 14.46
CA VAL A 660 5.42 14.49 14.39
C VAL A 660 4.58 14.87 13.18
N ASP A 661 3.59 15.74 13.42
CA ASP A 661 2.68 16.23 12.40
C ASP A 661 2.80 17.75 12.32
N ALA A 662 2.72 18.32 11.12
CA ALA A 662 2.67 19.75 10.89
C ALA A 662 1.72 20.06 9.75
N GLY A 663 0.91 21.09 9.86
CA GLY A 663 -0.03 21.46 8.82
C GLY A 663 -1.04 22.49 9.24
N ASN A 664 -1.89 22.86 8.32
CA ASN A 664 -3.06 23.72 8.55
C ASN A 664 -3.95 23.75 7.29
N ILE A 665 -5.09 24.40 7.41
CA ILE A 665 -5.93 24.83 6.29
C ILE A 665 -5.98 26.37 6.23
N TRP A 666 -6.32 26.89 5.07
CA TRP A 666 -6.53 28.35 4.87
C TRP A 666 -7.67 28.59 3.89
N THR A 667 -8.24 29.76 3.94
CA THR A 667 -9.14 30.26 2.90
C THR A 667 -8.31 31.00 1.81
N LEU A 668 -8.70 30.87 0.56
CA LEU A 668 -8.08 31.63 -0.54
C LEU A 668 -8.72 33.00 -0.69
N ARG A 669 -9.97 33.16 -0.31
CA ARG A 669 -10.69 34.41 -0.25
C ARG A 669 -10.79 34.93 1.18
N ASN A 670 -10.96 36.23 1.34
CA ASN A 670 -11.22 36.81 2.65
C ASN A 670 -12.70 36.69 2.98
N TYR A 671 -13.03 35.91 4.02
CA TYR A 671 -14.36 35.77 4.57
C TYR A 671 -14.43 36.48 5.90
N ALA A 672 -15.47 37.32 6.09
CA ALA A 672 -15.67 38.08 7.34
C ALA A 672 -15.81 37.12 8.56
N ASP A 673 -16.42 35.98 8.34
CA ASP A 673 -16.70 34.97 9.38
C ASP A 673 -15.46 34.16 9.77
N GLN A 674 -14.34 34.29 9.06
CA GLN A 674 -13.08 33.58 9.30
C GLN A 674 -11.91 34.57 9.39
N PRO A 675 -11.90 35.48 10.39
CA PRO A 675 -10.81 36.45 10.54
C PRO A 675 -9.48 35.73 10.76
N ASN A 676 -8.41 36.22 10.15
CA ASN A 676 -7.07 35.61 10.15
C ASN A 676 -6.97 34.24 9.43
N GLY A 677 -8.03 33.81 8.75
CA GLY A 677 -8.06 32.52 8.04
C GLY A 677 -7.49 32.54 6.63
N GLN A 678 -7.28 33.73 6.03
CA GLN A 678 -6.84 33.85 4.65
C GLN A 678 -5.37 33.49 4.46
N PHE A 679 -5.07 32.69 3.45
CA PHE A 679 -3.70 32.37 3.02
C PHE A 679 -2.97 33.63 2.53
N LYS A 680 -1.79 33.90 3.10
CA LYS A 680 -0.86 34.93 2.67
C LYS A 680 0.53 34.35 2.60
N ILE A 681 1.19 34.46 1.44
CA ILE A 681 2.50 33.85 1.17
C ILE A 681 3.61 34.33 2.13
N ASP A 682 3.48 35.56 2.64
CA ASP A 682 4.39 36.19 3.60
C ASP A 682 4.11 35.82 5.07
N LYS A 683 2.98 35.14 5.37
CA LYS A 683 2.54 34.85 6.74
C LYS A 683 2.18 33.38 7.01
N PHE A 684 1.94 32.56 5.97
CA PHE A 684 1.43 31.20 6.13
C PHE A 684 2.31 30.33 7.02
N TYR A 685 3.65 30.49 6.94
CA TYR A 685 4.60 29.71 7.75
C TYR A 685 4.47 29.96 9.27
N LYS A 686 3.95 31.14 9.69
CA LYS A 686 3.66 31.46 11.08
C LYS A 686 2.34 30.83 11.56
N GLN A 687 1.54 30.37 10.63
CA GLN A 687 0.23 29.75 10.89
C GLN A 687 0.27 28.23 10.73
N ILE A 688 1.46 27.64 10.57
CA ILE A 688 1.61 26.18 10.57
C ILE A 688 1.47 25.67 12.01
N ALA A 689 0.50 24.78 12.23
CA ALA A 689 0.34 24.04 13.46
C ALA A 689 1.36 22.92 13.51
N ALA A 690 1.85 22.56 14.69
CA ALA A 690 2.69 21.39 14.89
C ALA A 690 2.20 20.56 16.07
N ALA A 691 2.30 19.25 15.95
CA ALA A 691 1.96 18.27 16.97
C ALA A 691 3.01 17.17 17.05
N TYR A 692 3.10 16.53 18.20
CA TYR A 692 3.91 15.33 18.40
C TYR A 692 3.13 14.34 19.25
N GLY A 693 3.54 13.07 19.18
CA GLY A 693 2.84 12.08 19.98
C GLY A 693 3.33 10.67 19.80
N MET A 694 2.60 9.77 20.43
CA MET A 694 2.84 8.34 20.36
C MET A 694 1.54 7.59 20.11
N GLY A 695 1.67 6.41 19.51
CA GLY A 695 0.53 5.56 19.25
C GLY A 695 0.82 4.08 19.48
N ILE A 696 -0.22 3.34 19.81
CA ILE A 696 -0.21 1.89 19.90
C ILE A 696 -1.16 1.36 18.83
N ARG A 697 -0.71 0.33 18.12
CA ARG A 697 -1.47 -0.34 17.08
C ARG A 697 -1.61 -1.81 17.39
N LEU A 698 -2.79 -2.36 17.11
CA LEU A 698 -3.09 -3.79 17.13
C LEU A 698 -3.31 -4.25 15.70
N ASN A 699 -2.32 -4.92 15.14
CA ASN A 699 -2.33 -5.39 13.76
C ASN A 699 -2.85 -6.83 13.70
N PHE A 700 -4.08 -7.02 13.19
CA PHE A 700 -4.74 -8.31 13.04
C PHE A 700 -4.63 -8.89 11.62
N ASP A 701 -3.71 -8.38 10.80
CA ASP A 701 -3.49 -8.72 9.38
C ASP A 701 -4.62 -8.25 8.44
N TYR A 702 -5.89 -8.35 8.87
CA TYR A 702 -7.07 -7.89 8.10
C TYR A 702 -7.46 -6.45 8.41
N PHE A 703 -7.17 -5.97 9.61
CA PHE A 703 -7.39 -4.60 10.04
C PHE A 703 -6.42 -4.23 11.17
N ILE A 704 -6.19 -2.95 11.31
CA ILE A 704 -5.32 -2.39 12.35
C ILE A 704 -6.18 -1.48 13.22
N LEU A 705 -6.24 -1.78 14.53
CA LEU A 705 -6.79 -0.83 15.51
C LEU A 705 -5.68 0.10 15.97
N ARG A 706 -5.96 1.38 15.99
CA ARG A 706 -4.99 2.42 16.30
C ARG A 706 -5.49 3.32 17.42
N PHE A 707 -4.60 3.56 18.39
CA PHE A 707 -4.81 4.45 19.52
C PHE A 707 -3.67 5.46 19.53
N ASP A 708 -3.92 6.70 19.12
CA ASP A 708 -2.93 7.75 19.04
C ASP A 708 -3.16 8.78 20.14
N MET A 709 -2.09 9.20 20.83
CA MET A 709 -2.04 10.23 21.84
C MET A 709 -1.21 11.39 21.30
N GLY A 710 -1.86 12.47 20.92
CA GLY A 710 -1.25 13.66 20.35
C GLY A 710 -1.17 14.81 21.34
N MET A 711 -0.09 15.59 21.24
CA MET A 711 0.11 16.83 21.98
C MET A 711 0.38 17.97 21.01
N LYS A 712 -0.24 19.12 21.22
CA LYS A 712 0.07 20.34 20.50
C LYS A 712 1.49 20.78 20.79
N ALA A 713 2.24 21.15 19.77
CA ALA A 713 3.57 21.75 19.87
C ALA A 713 3.52 23.25 19.59
N ILE A 714 2.90 23.64 18.46
CA ILE A 714 2.69 25.03 18.04
C ILE A 714 1.23 25.19 17.68
N ASN A 715 0.55 26.14 18.34
CA ASN A 715 -0.85 26.44 18.08
C ASN A 715 -1.00 27.81 17.39
N PRO A 716 -1.32 27.84 16.09
CA PRO A 716 -1.38 29.07 15.29
C PRO A 716 -2.60 29.97 15.61
N ALA A 717 -3.58 29.46 16.38
CA ALA A 717 -4.71 30.28 16.85
C ALA A 717 -4.28 31.41 17.78
N TYR A 718 -3.07 31.36 18.33
CA TYR A 718 -2.47 32.38 19.20
C TYR A 718 -1.20 32.91 18.55
N GLU A 719 -0.93 34.20 18.67
CA GLU A 719 0.23 34.85 18.06
C GLU A 719 1.50 34.72 18.93
N SER A 720 1.35 34.54 20.24
CA SER A 720 2.44 34.46 21.21
C SER A 720 1.98 33.84 22.52
N GLY A 721 2.92 33.59 23.43
CA GLY A 721 2.66 33.10 24.78
C GLY A 721 2.64 31.58 24.91
N ASP A 722 2.25 31.10 26.09
CA ASP A 722 2.25 29.66 26.46
C ASP A 722 1.29 28.82 25.60
N GLU A 723 0.28 29.42 25.06
CA GLU A 723 -0.73 28.77 24.25
C GLU A 723 -0.24 28.59 22.81
N HIS A 724 0.57 29.53 22.31
CA HIS A 724 1.23 29.39 21.00
C HIS A 724 2.34 28.34 21.04
N TRP A 725 3.23 28.44 22.04
CA TRP A 725 4.37 27.53 22.20
C TRP A 725 4.05 26.42 23.22
N ALA A 726 3.00 25.65 22.96
CA ALA A 726 2.54 24.58 23.83
C ALA A 726 3.62 23.53 24.15
N ILE A 727 4.60 23.31 23.25
CA ILE A 727 5.72 22.39 23.49
C ILE A 727 6.61 22.84 24.66
N ILE A 728 6.71 24.15 24.93
CA ILE A 728 7.53 24.69 26.01
C ILE A 728 6.78 24.61 27.34
N HIS A 729 5.46 24.86 27.31
CA HIS A 729 4.58 24.89 28.49
C HIS A 729 3.37 23.94 28.30
N PRO A 730 3.59 22.61 28.20
CA PRO A 730 2.52 21.67 27.90
C PRO A 730 1.51 21.54 29.05
N LYS A 731 0.22 21.60 28.71
CA LYS A 731 -0.90 21.39 29.65
C LYS A 731 -1.80 20.29 29.08
N LEU A 732 -1.87 19.13 29.73
CA LEU A 732 -2.69 17.99 29.28
C LEU A 732 -4.16 18.35 29.06
N SER A 733 -4.73 19.21 29.89
CA SER A 733 -6.14 19.63 29.75
C SER A 733 -6.44 20.49 28.51
N ARG A 734 -5.42 21.14 27.94
CA ARG A 734 -5.54 22.06 26.81
C ARG A 734 -4.97 21.49 25.51
N ASP A 735 -3.86 20.75 25.61
CA ASP A 735 -3.00 20.44 24.48
C ASP A 735 -3.06 18.97 24.06
N PHE A 736 -3.73 18.12 24.85
CA PHE A 736 -3.82 16.68 24.59
C PHE A 736 -5.04 16.35 23.73
N ALA A 737 -4.85 15.49 22.72
CA ALA A 737 -5.89 14.88 21.94
C ALA A 737 -5.69 13.35 21.87
N PHE A 738 -6.77 12.61 22.04
CA PHE A 738 -6.80 11.16 21.92
C PHE A 738 -7.60 10.75 20.69
N HIS A 739 -7.04 9.86 19.89
CA HIS A 739 -7.68 9.36 18.68
C HIS A 739 -7.76 7.84 18.69
N PHE A 740 -8.96 7.34 18.44
CA PHE A 740 -9.20 5.96 18.08
C PHE A 740 -9.51 5.89 16.58
N ALA A 741 -8.83 5.01 15.86
CA ALA A 741 -9.04 4.83 14.42
C ALA A 741 -8.77 3.40 13.97
N VAL A 742 -9.29 3.06 12.79
CA VAL A 742 -9.06 1.77 12.12
C VAL A 742 -8.23 2.04 10.87
N GLY A 743 -7.15 1.27 10.69
CA GLY A 743 -6.21 1.45 9.60
C GLY A 743 -4.98 2.30 9.97
N LEU A 744 -4.07 2.47 9.02
CA LEU A 744 -2.93 3.37 9.13
C LEU A 744 -3.35 4.81 8.81
N PRO A 745 -2.63 5.84 9.30
CA PRO A 745 -3.02 7.23 9.05
C PRO A 745 -2.81 7.66 7.59
N PHE A 746 -1.83 7.06 6.92
CA PHE A 746 -1.45 7.30 5.53
C PHE A 746 -0.65 6.13 4.98
#